data_56696bee38e794fd13a735d316ae3e1d
#
_entry.id   56696bee38e794fd13a735d316ae3e1d
#
_cell.length_a   1.000
_cell.length_b   1.000
_cell.length_c   1.000
_cell.angle_alpha   90.00
_cell.angle_beta   90.00
_cell.angle_gamma   90.00
#
_symmetry.space_group_name_H-M   'P 1'
#
loop_
_entity.id
_entity.type
_entity.pdbx_description
1 polymer ?
#
loop_
_entity_poly.entity_id
_entity_poly.type
_entity_poly.pdbx_seq_one_letter_code
_entity_poly.pdbx_strand_id
1 'polypeptide(L)'
;MDGTYDEIISDNPFFVELKTEYANLFQHCISHSWVICVPRIGSLTTRVFTVEDCCAHLLVPSEELPETHYSTLTEKQVTVTNKVITLEVTKGLPLQSHILFEETFYTEDFIKYKVWCIETPLEPTATFSDNAMSKEYLLSINDCIDLLWTQTAGRQVLDQIEHSVHTFVKNNETLPVAVAPLRDTVSELYTQCLQIALQNRRLRDKSKSCKQILENIKIAVECYMQHLLFDTLFKPICTCCAYEDSHLNKKIRNMGDIQLRDLDIKKELYHAVPKAKQILSKIDTYNTVLEKVLCVKQALNAINKIDDSNNIVLLTADDMLPVFVFLVIKSGLPNWYSQLTYMKEFRFSGIGKGDGDESSFLITTLEAVIEHIQSGALAGPPDPEAYYYESNLTEDNLSCRQRRNSLTESVSTSDTNGKEETLEHIFELIKANHCEQVQTILQKNQKHLDSIQETEKNAAIPLDDGSSNDDDDSDTEIYQKLCHPLCNCKKCCCKISKNLLKTSPTVISRDSHGLTALHVACIHGKANIVESILDMNAKVNTTDLNECTPLHYASSRGHQNALLLLLHSGANINQANIDKNTPLHMAVNNGHMNCVKALIYFAEHSRRRIKINCTNESGNTPLHLASKWGYEGIARLLIENGAEPSIQNRSHKTAYDYAHNLKILHVLKSCTPSLYEYIHITNSDVTTLNSKTDNSLGIKLTKTGNSASKTVENLKLLERILKAISYGDVKLACFYMNINYSAYVGSNTKPNGSNCHPLCECQVCRKNTTCTSDYDVNFSDSNGVTALHYAARYGLDELCNILILNKANVNCTNKKGQTPLHLAALNNKTHVIHLLLNNGANINAIDIAGNTPMHDVCEMGNIGAAKVLIAYNPDVSMVNGAEKTALTVAKEKVHLTIIDLIEKCN
;
A
#
# COMPACT_ATOMS: atom_id res chain seq x y z
N MET A 1 -13.39 27.97 15.24
CA MET A 1 -13.55 27.02 14.13
C MET A 1 -15.04 26.92 13.81
N ASP A 2 -15.41 27.54 12.70
CA ASP A 2 -16.80 27.59 12.24
C ASP A 2 -16.96 26.41 11.28
N GLY A 3 -17.64 25.36 11.66
CA GLY A 3 -17.91 24.34 10.68
C GLY A 3 -18.09 22.94 11.21
N THR A 4 -19.29 22.66 11.62
CA THR A 4 -19.69 21.31 11.96
C THR A 4 -20.99 20.88 11.30
N TYR A 5 -21.69 21.81 10.67
CA TYR A 5 -22.84 21.48 9.82
C TYR A 5 -22.49 21.88 8.38
N ASP A 6 -22.46 20.89 7.52
CA ASP A 6 -22.19 21.05 6.09
C ASP A 6 -23.27 20.26 5.32
N GLU A 7 -23.98 20.92 4.45
CA GLU A 7 -24.89 20.29 3.50
C GLU A 7 -24.67 20.90 2.12
N ILE A 8 -24.83 20.10 1.08
CA ILE A 8 -24.76 20.57 -0.30
C ILE A 8 -26.03 21.36 -0.59
N ILE A 9 -25.97 22.70 -0.53
CA ILE A 9 -27.11 23.59 -0.74
C ILE A 9 -27.78 23.32 -2.10
N SER A 10 -27.03 22.96 -3.13
CA SER A 10 -27.58 22.64 -4.46
C SER A 10 -28.54 21.46 -4.44
N ASP A 11 -28.45 20.56 -3.47
CA ASP A 11 -29.29 19.37 -3.33
C ASP A 11 -30.44 19.60 -2.32
N ASN A 12 -30.47 20.76 -1.65
CA ASN A 12 -31.52 21.11 -0.71
C ASN A 12 -32.88 21.27 -1.42
N PRO A 13 -33.94 20.54 -1.00
CA PRO A 13 -35.25 20.55 -1.67
C PRO A 13 -35.86 21.95 -1.83
N PHE A 14 -35.74 22.80 -0.80
CA PHE A 14 -36.22 24.19 -0.84
C PHE A 14 -35.49 25.00 -1.92
N PHE A 15 -34.18 24.86 -1.98
CA PHE A 15 -33.36 25.61 -2.93
C PHE A 15 -33.53 25.10 -4.39
N VAL A 16 -33.70 23.79 -4.56
CA VAL A 16 -34.02 23.17 -5.86
C VAL A 16 -35.35 23.69 -6.36
N GLU A 17 -36.41 23.65 -5.52
CA GLU A 17 -37.75 24.12 -5.91
C GLU A 17 -37.77 25.63 -6.20
N LEU A 18 -37.07 26.45 -5.41
CA LEU A 18 -36.90 27.88 -5.67
C LEU A 18 -36.26 28.14 -7.05
N LYS A 19 -35.30 27.31 -7.46
CA LYS A 19 -34.64 27.44 -8.77
C LYS A 19 -35.49 26.95 -9.93
N THR A 20 -36.31 25.92 -9.73
CA THR A 20 -37.04 25.22 -10.81
C THR A 20 -38.42 25.77 -10.94
N GLU A 21 -39.25 25.72 -9.90
CA GLU A 21 -40.65 26.13 -9.94
C GLU A 21 -40.82 27.66 -9.84
N TYR A 22 -39.95 28.32 -9.07
CA TYR A 22 -39.97 29.77 -8.83
C TYR A 22 -38.81 30.51 -9.51
N ALA A 23 -38.40 30.06 -10.69
CA ALA A 23 -37.28 30.61 -11.43
C ALA A 23 -37.31 32.13 -11.66
N ASN A 24 -38.51 32.70 -11.92
CA ASN A 24 -38.65 34.16 -12.05
C ASN A 24 -38.32 34.92 -10.76
N LEU A 25 -38.74 34.40 -9.62
CA LEU A 25 -38.46 34.96 -8.32
C LEU A 25 -36.95 34.84 -7.96
N PHE A 26 -36.38 33.70 -8.29
CA PHE A 26 -34.97 33.46 -8.15
C PHE A 26 -34.11 34.42 -9.00
N GLN A 27 -34.45 34.60 -10.26
CA GLN A 27 -33.75 35.55 -11.15
C GLN A 27 -33.86 37.00 -10.64
N HIS A 28 -35.03 37.36 -10.12
CA HIS A 28 -35.24 38.69 -9.53
C HIS A 28 -34.35 38.92 -8.28
N CYS A 29 -34.24 37.91 -7.46
CA CYS A 29 -33.36 37.92 -6.29
C CYS A 29 -31.88 38.17 -6.67
N ILE A 30 -31.42 37.48 -7.69
CA ILE A 30 -30.03 37.59 -8.18
C ILE A 30 -29.78 38.98 -8.77
N SER A 31 -30.69 39.49 -9.57
CA SER A 31 -30.55 40.80 -10.22
C SER A 31 -30.47 41.95 -9.21
N HIS A 32 -31.08 41.83 -8.04
CA HIS A 32 -31.11 42.83 -6.98
C HIS A 32 -30.13 42.53 -5.81
N SER A 33 -29.31 41.47 -5.94
CA SER A 33 -28.34 41.08 -4.91
C SER A 33 -28.95 40.81 -3.53
N TRP A 34 -30.18 40.23 -3.51
CA TRP A 34 -30.82 39.86 -2.25
C TRP A 34 -30.17 38.59 -1.67
N VAL A 35 -30.33 38.39 -0.35
CA VAL A 35 -29.81 37.23 0.33
C VAL A 35 -30.88 36.12 0.37
N ILE A 36 -30.51 34.91 -0.05
CA ILE A 36 -31.36 33.74 -0.02
C ILE A 36 -31.11 32.94 1.24
N CYS A 37 -32.09 32.80 2.10
CA CYS A 37 -32.05 31.99 3.31
C CYS A 37 -32.59 30.60 2.99
N VAL A 38 -31.77 29.58 3.09
CA VAL A 38 -32.14 28.18 2.84
C VAL A 38 -32.21 27.46 4.17
N PRO A 39 -33.40 27.01 4.62
CA PRO A 39 -33.49 26.19 5.85
C PRO A 39 -32.78 24.86 5.64
N ARG A 40 -32.05 24.39 6.66
CA ARG A 40 -31.39 23.09 6.60
C ARG A 40 -32.37 21.96 6.32
N ILE A 41 -31.97 20.91 5.62
CA ILE A 41 -32.83 19.79 5.19
C ILE A 41 -33.62 19.20 6.37
N GLY A 42 -32.98 19.00 7.51
CA GLY A 42 -33.61 18.43 8.71
C GLY A 42 -34.67 19.31 9.38
N SER A 43 -34.74 20.60 9.04
CA SER A 43 -35.79 21.53 9.53
C SER A 43 -37.02 21.62 8.60
N LEU A 44 -36.96 21.03 7.41
CA LEU A 44 -38.01 21.05 6.42
C LEU A 44 -39.08 19.98 6.74
N THR A 45 -40.33 20.40 6.89
CA THR A 45 -41.46 19.50 7.20
C THR A 45 -42.20 19.02 5.95
N THR A 46 -42.07 19.75 4.84
CA THR A 46 -42.70 19.45 3.56
C THR A 46 -41.68 19.39 2.45
N ARG A 47 -41.99 18.71 1.36
CA ARG A 47 -41.21 18.74 0.10
C ARG A 47 -41.80 19.67 -0.97
N VAL A 48 -42.94 20.31 -0.67
CA VAL A 48 -43.61 21.26 -1.56
C VAL A 48 -43.71 22.57 -0.81
N PHE A 49 -43.15 23.63 -1.39
CA PHE A 49 -43.10 24.96 -0.80
C PHE A 49 -44.03 25.90 -1.55
N THR A 50 -44.64 26.84 -0.83
CA THR A 50 -45.51 27.85 -1.44
C THR A 50 -44.71 29.11 -1.82
N VAL A 51 -45.30 29.98 -2.68
CA VAL A 51 -44.69 31.28 -3.01
C VAL A 51 -44.45 32.11 -1.74
N GLU A 52 -45.33 32.02 -0.74
CA GLU A 52 -45.25 32.76 0.52
C GLU A 52 -44.03 32.25 1.33
N ASP A 53 -43.82 30.92 1.36
CA ASP A 53 -42.63 30.33 1.99
C ASP A 53 -41.34 30.84 1.35
N CYS A 54 -41.29 30.88 0.03
CA CYS A 54 -40.13 31.41 -0.69
C CYS A 54 -39.96 32.91 -0.40
N CYS A 55 -41.00 33.71 -0.44
CA CYS A 55 -40.91 35.16 -0.15
C CYS A 55 -40.48 35.48 1.27
N ALA A 56 -40.82 34.66 2.25
CA ALA A 56 -40.39 34.80 3.64
C ALA A 56 -38.88 34.55 3.85
N HIS A 57 -38.27 33.78 2.96
CA HIS A 57 -36.85 33.39 3.04
C HIS A 57 -35.92 34.21 2.11
N LEU A 58 -36.44 35.24 1.43
CA LEU A 58 -35.69 36.15 0.62
C LEU A 58 -35.54 37.50 1.36
N LEU A 59 -34.29 37.88 1.66
CA LEU A 59 -33.99 39.04 2.45
C LEU A 59 -33.52 40.20 1.57
N VAL A 60 -34.24 41.31 1.61
CA VAL A 60 -33.94 42.54 0.95
C VAL A 60 -33.15 43.42 1.90
N PRO A 61 -31.88 43.82 1.57
CA PRO A 61 -31.08 44.69 2.46
C PRO A 61 -31.71 46.08 2.62
N SER A 62 -31.65 46.65 3.82
CA SER A 62 -32.11 48.01 4.12
C SER A 62 -31.15 49.01 3.48
N GLU A 63 -31.72 50.17 2.99
CA GLU A 63 -30.90 51.25 2.44
C GLU A 63 -29.99 51.92 3.49
N GLU A 64 -30.41 51.95 4.77
CA GLU A 64 -29.66 52.63 5.84
C GLU A 64 -28.53 51.77 6.43
N LEU A 65 -28.77 50.45 6.65
CA LEU A 65 -27.82 49.53 7.27
C LEU A 65 -27.84 48.15 6.55
N PRO A 66 -27.30 48.06 5.33
CA PRO A 66 -27.47 46.87 4.47
C PRO A 66 -26.78 45.62 4.99
N GLU A 67 -25.92 45.72 5.98
CA GLU A 67 -25.20 44.55 6.53
C GLU A 67 -25.93 43.89 7.72
N THR A 68 -26.80 44.58 8.38
CA THR A 68 -27.44 44.15 9.64
C THR A 68 -28.95 44.20 9.62
N HIS A 69 -29.57 44.99 8.76
CA HIS A 69 -31.02 45.18 8.69
C HIS A 69 -31.52 44.78 7.32
N TYR A 70 -32.52 43.92 7.31
CA TYR A 70 -33.15 43.37 6.11
C TYR A 70 -34.68 43.42 6.29
N SER A 71 -35.39 43.31 5.19
CA SER A 71 -36.82 43.03 5.18
C SER A 71 -37.12 41.80 4.36
N THR A 72 -38.08 40.98 4.76
CA THR A 72 -38.58 39.89 3.90
C THR A 72 -39.46 40.48 2.79
N LEU A 73 -39.68 39.72 1.72
CA LEU A 73 -40.66 40.14 0.70
C LEU A 73 -42.09 40.16 1.25
N THR A 74 -42.31 39.58 2.43
CA THR A 74 -43.60 39.70 3.18
C THR A 74 -43.63 40.91 4.14
N GLU A 75 -42.74 41.89 3.93
CA GLU A 75 -42.65 43.19 4.66
C GLU A 75 -42.33 43.05 6.17
N LYS A 76 -41.78 41.92 6.63
CA LYS A 76 -41.35 41.75 8.01
C LYS A 76 -39.91 42.24 8.19
N GLN A 77 -39.67 42.99 9.28
CA GLN A 77 -38.34 43.49 9.59
C GLN A 77 -37.46 42.35 10.15
N VAL A 78 -36.24 42.31 9.69
CA VAL A 78 -35.23 41.31 10.05
C VAL A 78 -33.94 41.97 10.47
N THR A 79 -33.43 41.62 11.63
CA THR A 79 -32.10 42.08 12.09
C THR A 79 -31.15 40.88 12.17
N VAL A 80 -29.90 41.07 11.72
CA VAL A 80 -28.87 40.03 11.77
C VAL A 80 -27.73 40.49 12.67
N THR A 81 -27.53 39.82 13.79
CA THR A 81 -26.48 40.11 14.75
C THR A 81 -25.79 38.82 15.20
N ASN A 82 -24.47 38.77 15.16
CA ASN A 82 -23.69 37.60 15.58
C ASN A 82 -24.13 36.24 14.93
N LYS A 83 -24.38 36.25 13.63
CA LYS A 83 -24.92 35.09 12.88
C LYS A 83 -26.32 34.61 13.34
N VAL A 84 -27.08 35.46 14.03
CA VAL A 84 -28.48 35.18 14.39
C VAL A 84 -29.39 36.11 13.60
N ILE A 85 -30.33 35.54 12.88
CA ILE A 85 -31.40 36.22 12.19
C ILE A 85 -32.55 36.38 13.20
N THR A 86 -32.97 37.61 13.49
CA THR A 86 -34.10 37.90 14.36
C THR A 86 -35.21 38.53 13.52
N LEU A 87 -36.36 37.88 13.44
CA LEU A 87 -37.56 38.38 12.74
C LEU A 87 -38.51 39.01 13.75
N GLU A 88 -38.89 40.30 13.56
CA GLU A 88 -39.89 40.96 14.37
C GLU A 88 -41.30 40.47 14.04
N VAL A 89 -41.98 39.99 15.04
CA VAL A 89 -43.37 39.51 14.92
C VAL A 89 -44.33 40.48 15.64
N THR A 90 -45.35 40.99 14.98
CA THR A 90 -46.32 42.01 15.48
C THR A 90 -47.08 41.55 16.72
N LYS A 91 -47.16 40.28 17.04
CA LYS A 91 -47.74 39.72 18.28
C LYS A 91 -47.04 38.42 18.63
N GLY A 92 -46.08 38.46 19.56
CA GLY A 92 -45.37 37.28 20.09
C GLY A 92 -43.91 37.56 20.42
N LEU A 93 -43.17 36.51 20.77
CA LEU A 93 -41.69 36.60 20.90
C LEU A 93 -41.07 36.65 19.51
N PRO A 94 -39.97 37.43 19.31
CA PRO A 94 -39.30 37.48 18.01
C PRO A 94 -38.78 36.06 17.65
N LEU A 95 -38.92 35.69 16.39
CA LEU A 95 -38.41 34.42 15.87
C LEU A 95 -36.89 34.58 15.62
N GLN A 96 -36.12 33.63 16.11
CA GLN A 96 -34.67 33.65 15.92
C GLN A 96 -34.24 32.38 15.19
N SER A 97 -33.36 32.53 14.20
CA SER A 97 -32.74 31.44 13.47
C SER A 97 -31.23 31.70 13.30
N HIS A 98 -30.40 30.69 13.56
CA HIS A 98 -28.95 30.86 13.40
C HIS A 98 -28.53 30.63 11.95
N ILE A 99 -27.58 31.45 11.47
CA ILE A 99 -26.89 31.18 10.19
C ILE A 99 -25.82 30.12 10.46
N LEU A 100 -26.00 28.95 9.88
CA LEU A 100 -25.11 27.81 10.04
C LEU A 100 -23.82 27.98 9.22
N PHE A 101 -23.99 28.34 7.96
CA PHE A 101 -22.88 28.73 7.08
C PHE A 101 -23.38 29.61 5.94
N GLU A 102 -22.44 30.28 5.27
CA GLU A 102 -22.69 31.14 4.11
C GLU A 102 -21.97 30.57 2.89
N GLU A 103 -22.65 30.46 1.77
CA GLU A 103 -22.09 30.03 0.51
C GLU A 103 -22.32 31.09 -0.58
N THR A 104 -21.35 31.18 -1.49
CA THR A 104 -21.42 32.13 -2.60
C THR A 104 -21.49 31.38 -3.91
N PHE A 105 -22.50 31.64 -4.67
CA PHE A 105 -22.73 31.05 -5.99
C PHE A 105 -22.54 32.09 -7.11
N TYR A 106 -22.35 31.58 -8.32
CA TYR A 106 -22.24 32.38 -9.53
C TYR A 106 -23.21 31.84 -10.58
N THR A 107 -23.85 32.70 -11.33
CA THR A 107 -24.66 32.35 -12.51
C THR A 107 -23.75 32.06 -13.71
N GLU A 108 -24.33 31.56 -14.82
CA GLU A 108 -23.61 31.40 -16.08
C GLU A 108 -23.01 32.72 -16.59
N ASP A 109 -23.66 33.86 -16.28
CA ASP A 109 -23.22 35.23 -16.60
C ASP A 109 -22.27 35.81 -15.56
N PHE A 110 -21.70 35.00 -14.67
CA PHE A 110 -20.77 35.39 -13.58
C PHE A 110 -21.36 36.42 -12.58
N ILE A 111 -22.67 36.52 -12.43
CA ILE A 111 -23.28 37.33 -11.39
C ILE A 111 -23.21 36.59 -10.06
N LYS A 112 -22.64 37.25 -9.06
CA LYS A 112 -22.45 36.72 -7.72
C LYS A 112 -23.70 36.86 -6.87
N TYR A 113 -24.15 35.78 -6.17
CA TYR A 113 -25.21 35.86 -5.18
C TYR A 113 -24.88 35.06 -3.92
N LYS A 114 -25.47 35.48 -2.79
CA LYS A 114 -25.22 34.89 -1.48
C LYS A 114 -26.38 34.02 -1.03
N VAL A 115 -26.05 32.86 -0.44
CA VAL A 115 -27.00 31.95 0.16
C VAL A 115 -26.56 31.69 1.61
N TRP A 116 -27.48 31.88 2.55
CA TRP A 116 -27.28 31.51 3.95
C TRP A 116 -28.04 30.24 4.26
N CYS A 117 -27.34 29.19 4.73
CA CYS A 117 -28.01 28.05 5.34
C CYS A 117 -28.44 28.43 6.76
N ILE A 118 -29.72 28.28 7.06
CA ILE A 118 -30.29 28.69 8.34
C ILE A 118 -30.83 27.49 9.13
N GLU A 119 -30.75 27.58 10.45
CA GLU A 119 -31.13 26.50 11.38
C GLU A 119 -32.61 26.12 11.27
N THR A 120 -33.50 27.10 11.22
CA THR A 120 -34.96 26.93 11.18
C THR A 120 -35.57 27.84 10.15
N PRO A 121 -36.72 27.45 9.52
CA PRO A 121 -37.45 28.32 8.61
C PRO A 121 -37.86 29.63 9.28
N LEU A 122 -37.88 30.74 8.50
CA LEU A 122 -38.28 32.07 8.98
C LEU A 122 -39.80 32.26 9.08
N GLU A 123 -40.60 31.41 8.44
CA GLU A 123 -42.03 31.28 8.72
C GLU A 123 -42.40 29.84 9.06
N PRO A 124 -42.95 29.58 10.21
CA PRO A 124 -43.46 28.26 10.56
C PRO A 124 -44.79 28.03 9.88
N THR A 125 -44.79 27.38 8.71
CA THR A 125 -46.06 26.82 8.16
C THR A 125 -46.50 25.70 9.08
N ALA A 126 -47.73 25.85 9.58
CA ALA A 126 -48.52 24.97 10.39
C ALA A 126 -47.91 23.65 10.86
N THR A 127 -47.68 23.55 12.20
CA THR A 127 -47.31 22.34 12.90
C THR A 127 -45.95 21.73 12.63
N PHE A 128 -44.96 22.20 13.38
CA PHE A 128 -43.71 21.46 13.59
C PHE A 128 -44.04 20.09 14.10
N SER A 129 -44.20 19.10 13.22
CA SER A 129 -44.18 17.71 13.62
C SER A 129 -42.71 17.29 13.75
N ASP A 130 -42.40 16.56 14.83
CA ASP A 130 -41.08 15.98 15.13
C ASP A 130 -40.65 14.94 14.10
N ASN A 131 -40.65 15.26 12.80
CA ASN A 131 -40.36 14.32 11.72
C ASN A 131 -38.92 13.80 11.71
N ALA A 132 -37.96 14.59 12.23
CA ALA A 132 -36.57 14.10 12.37
C ALA A 132 -36.46 12.89 13.31
N MET A 133 -37.39 12.76 14.29
CA MET A 133 -37.42 11.61 15.18
C MET A 133 -38.31 10.47 14.70
N SER A 134 -39.08 10.64 13.64
CA SER A 134 -39.92 9.60 13.04
C SER A 134 -39.24 8.78 11.98
N LYS A 135 -38.00 9.11 11.61
CA LYS A 135 -37.21 8.28 10.70
C LYS A 135 -36.98 6.91 11.33
N GLU A 136 -37.49 5.89 10.66
CA GLU A 136 -37.36 4.50 11.10
C GLU A 136 -35.89 4.06 11.10
N TYR A 137 -35.08 4.60 10.19
CA TYR A 137 -33.64 4.27 10.04
C TYR A 137 -32.79 5.50 9.77
N LEU A 138 -31.59 5.54 10.35
CA LEU A 138 -30.58 6.55 10.07
C LEU A 138 -29.71 6.09 8.89
N LEU A 139 -29.47 6.96 7.92
CA LEU A 139 -28.74 6.63 6.68
C LEU A 139 -27.49 7.47 6.48
N SER A 140 -27.32 8.57 7.22
CA SER A 140 -26.18 9.48 7.06
C SER A 140 -25.81 10.14 8.38
N ILE A 141 -24.61 10.73 8.42
CA ILE A 141 -24.19 11.58 9.54
C ILE A 141 -25.14 12.77 9.76
N ASN A 142 -25.70 13.34 8.70
CA ASN A 142 -26.66 14.44 8.80
C ASN A 142 -27.95 14.00 9.48
N ASP A 143 -28.45 12.79 9.20
CA ASP A 143 -29.60 12.23 9.94
C ASP A 143 -29.30 12.09 11.43
N CYS A 144 -28.07 11.72 11.77
CA CYS A 144 -27.62 11.59 13.15
C CYS A 144 -27.56 12.97 13.85
N ILE A 145 -27.02 13.98 13.17
CA ILE A 145 -26.97 15.37 13.65
C ILE A 145 -28.39 15.90 13.87
N ASP A 146 -29.30 15.70 12.93
CA ASP A 146 -30.70 16.14 13.01
C ASP A 146 -31.42 15.52 14.19
N LEU A 147 -31.19 14.23 14.46
CA LEU A 147 -31.78 13.55 15.60
C LEU A 147 -31.29 14.11 16.94
N LEU A 148 -29.99 14.42 17.05
CA LEU A 148 -29.38 14.98 18.27
C LEU A 148 -29.67 16.48 18.42
N TRP A 149 -30.04 17.19 17.37
CA TRP A 149 -30.33 18.61 17.38
C TRP A 149 -31.65 18.89 18.10
N THR A 150 -31.58 19.58 19.20
CA THR A 150 -32.77 19.89 20.03
C THR A 150 -33.28 21.30 19.76
N GLN A 151 -34.53 21.45 19.29
CA GLN A 151 -35.11 22.74 18.88
C GLN A 151 -35.17 23.83 19.96
N THR A 152 -35.30 23.44 21.23
CA THR A 152 -35.47 24.37 22.36
C THR A 152 -34.14 24.85 22.95
N ALA A 153 -33.08 24.09 22.78
CA ALA A 153 -31.77 24.37 23.34
C ALA A 153 -30.69 24.50 22.23
N GLY A 154 -31.13 24.58 20.98
CA GLY A 154 -30.22 24.63 19.82
C GLY A 154 -29.26 23.43 19.82
N ARG A 155 -28.01 23.70 19.53
CA ARG A 155 -26.92 22.76 19.37
C ARG A 155 -26.34 22.18 20.67
N GLN A 156 -26.95 22.49 21.84
CA GLN A 156 -26.36 22.24 23.16
C GLN A 156 -25.81 20.82 23.36
N VAL A 157 -26.53 19.78 22.88
CA VAL A 157 -26.08 18.38 23.01
C VAL A 157 -24.83 18.12 22.17
N LEU A 158 -24.83 18.62 20.92
CA LEU A 158 -23.71 18.48 20.02
C LEU A 158 -22.47 19.18 20.55
N ASP A 159 -22.60 20.44 21.03
CA ASP A 159 -21.50 21.21 21.60
C ASP A 159 -20.89 20.54 22.84
N GLN A 160 -21.71 19.90 23.67
CA GLN A 160 -21.23 19.15 24.84
C GLN A 160 -20.47 17.89 24.42
N ILE A 161 -20.93 17.18 23.38
CA ILE A 161 -20.22 16.03 22.83
C ILE A 161 -18.89 16.48 22.20
N GLU A 162 -18.88 17.56 21.41
CA GLU A 162 -17.66 18.14 20.84
C GLU A 162 -16.65 18.50 21.93
N HIS A 163 -17.10 19.18 22.99
CA HIS A 163 -16.24 19.55 24.11
C HIS A 163 -15.62 18.31 24.77
N SER A 164 -16.40 17.24 24.97
CA SER A 164 -15.91 15.99 25.56
C SER A 164 -14.88 15.32 24.66
N VAL A 165 -15.12 15.30 23.34
CA VAL A 165 -14.20 14.75 22.34
C VAL A 165 -12.91 15.56 22.29
N HIS A 166 -12.98 16.92 22.26
CA HIS A 166 -11.80 17.77 22.28
C HIS A 166 -10.97 17.61 23.54
N THR A 167 -11.63 17.48 24.69
CA THR A 167 -10.96 17.23 25.97
C THR A 167 -10.28 15.88 25.97
N PHE A 168 -10.94 14.85 25.42
CA PHE A 168 -10.36 13.52 25.24
C PHE A 168 -9.11 13.55 24.36
N VAL A 169 -9.16 14.18 23.21
CA VAL A 169 -8.01 14.31 22.28
C VAL A 169 -6.85 15.04 22.95
N LYS A 170 -7.14 16.12 23.68
CA LYS A 170 -6.13 16.90 24.39
C LYS A 170 -5.46 16.12 25.52
N ASN A 171 -6.22 15.32 26.26
CA ASN A 171 -5.70 14.52 27.38
C ASN A 171 -4.94 13.26 26.92
N ASN A 172 -5.18 12.80 25.69
CA ASN A 172 -4.60 11.60 25.10
C ASN A 172 -3.75 11.94 23.85
N GLU A 173 -2.78 12.84 23.99
CA GLU A 173 -1.86 13.23 22.90
C GLU A 173 -1.11 12.01 22.30
N THR A 174 -0.90 10.95 23.09
CA THR A 174 -0.36 9.67 22.65
C THR A 174 -1.40 8.58 22.86
N LEU A 175 -2.19 8.29 21.81
CA LEU A 175 -3.12 7.16 21.85
C LEU A 175 -2.36 5.82 21.91
N PRO A 176 -2.93 4.79 22.56
CA PRO A 176 -2.34 3.46 22.61
C PRO A 176 -2.06 2.91 21.20
N VAL A 177 -0.90 2.28 21.01
CA VAL A 177 -0.49 1.70 19.73
C VAL A 177 -1.17 0.34 19.45
N ALA A 178 -1.97 -0.19 20.37
CA ALA A 178 -2.69 -1.45 20.19
C ALA A 178 -4.20 -1.21 20.08
N VAL A 179 -4.89 -2.01 19.23
CA VAL A 179 -6.32 -1.85 18.90
C VAL A 179 -7.21 -2.04 20.12
N ALA A 180 -6.97 -3.06 20.96
CA ALA A 180 -7.82 -3.36 22.10
C ALA A 180 -7.84 -2.26 23.19
N PRO A 181 -6.68 -1.75 23.69
CA PRO A 181 -6.68 -0.61 24.61
C PRO A 181 -7.30 0.66 23.99
N LEU A 182 -7.08 0.89 22.68
CA LEU A 182 -7.64 2.02 21.96
C LEU A 182 -9.16 1.94 21.92
N ARG A 183 -9.71 0.75 21.61
CA ARG A 183 -11.15 0.47 21.64
C ARG A 183 -11.74 0.75 23.01
N ASP A 184 -11.09 0.25 24.07
CA ASP A 184 -11.59 0.36 25.43
C ASP A 184 -11.67 1.84 25.87
N THR A 185 -10.64 2.64 25.57
CA THR A 185 -10.65 4.09 25.87
C THR A 185 -11.72 4.85 25.08
N VAL A 186 -11.94 4.50 23.80
CA VAL A 186 -13.00 5.12 22.98
C VAL A 186 -14.39 4.67 23.43
N SER A 187 -14.54 3.44 23.92
CA SER A 187 -15.80 2.93 24.49
C SER A 187 -16.20 3.69 25.75
N GLU A 188 -15.22 4.07 26.59
CA GLU A 188 -15.48 4.93 27.75
C GLU A 188 -15.97 6.31 27.32
N LEU A 189 -15.33 6.91 26.33
CA LEU A 189 -15.77 8.19 25.76
C LEU A 189 -17.18 8.09 25.17
N TYR A 190 -17.48 7.02 24.42
CA TYR A 190 -18.82 6.77 23.89
C TYR A 190 -19.88 6.74 25.01
N THR A 191 -19.57 6.05 26.11
CA THR A 191 -20.46 5.97 27.27
C THR A 191 -20.73 7.35 27.88
N GLN A 192 -19.70 8.19 27.99
CA GLN A 192 -19.83 9.58 28.45
C GLN A 192 -20.70 10.42 27.49
N CYS A 193 -20.45 10.34 26.17
CA CYS A 193 -21.25 11.05 25.18
C CYS A 193 -22.72 10.60 25.18
N LEU A 194 -22.97 9.30 25.36
CA LEU A 194 -24.32 8.78 25.46
C LEU A 194 -25.04 9.30 26.72
N GLN A 195 -24.34 9.40 27.86
CA GLN A 195 -24.88 9.99 29.07
C GLN A 195 -25.25 11.46 28.87
N ILE A 196 -24.42 12.26 28.19
CA ILE A 196 -24.69 13.65 27.84
C ILE A 196 -25.99 13.74 27.03
N ALA A 197 -26.12 12.94 25.96
CA ALA A 197 -27.32 12.92 25.13
C ALA A 197 -28.60 12.54 25.95
N LEU A 198 -28.51 11.55 26.83
CA LEU A 198 -29.63 11.09 27.66
C LEU A 198 -29.91 12.01 28.88
N GLN A 199 -29.03 12.96 29.22
CA GLN A 199 -29.35 14.02 30.20
C GLN A 199 -30.35 15.03 29.63
N ASN A 200 -30.39 15.22 28.32
CA ASN A 200 -31.40 16.06 27.70
C ASN A 200 -32.79 15.45 27.91
N ARG A 201 -33.68 16.26 28.52
CA ARG A 201 -35.02 15.82 28.92
C ARG A 201 -35.83 15.27 27.74
N ARG A 202 -35.77 15.93 26.59
CA ARG A 202 -36.54 15.56 25.40
C ARG A 202 -36.07 14.22 24.82
N LEU A 203 -34.78 14.02 24.65
CA LEU A 203 -34.23 12.76 24.13
C LEU A 203 -34.53 11.61 25.11
N ARG A 204 -34.38 11.87 26.40
CA ARG A 204 -34.69 10.89 27.47
C ARG A 204 -36.17 10.50 27.53
N ASP A 205 -37.08 11.46 27.44
CA ASP A 205 -38.52 11.16 27.56
C ASP A 205 -39.01 10.39 26.32
N LYS A 206 -38.48 10.72 25.12
CA LYS A 206 -38.78 9.98 23.88
C LYS A 206 -38.13 8.60 23.85
N SER A 207 -36.94 8.44 24.40
CA SER A 207 -36.27 7.13 24.48
C SER A 207 -37.00 6.14 25.37
N LYS A 208 -37.77 6.63 26.37
CA LYS A 208 -38.65 5.78 27.22
C LYS A 208 -39.90 5.29 26.52
N SER A 209 -40.38 6.07 25.52
CA SER A 209 -41.62 5.74 24.81
C SER A 209 -41.44 4.73 23.69
N CYS A 210 -40.26 4.68 23.08
CA CYS A 210 -39.96 3.80 21.92
C CYS A 210 -38.52 3.26 21.97
N LYS A 211 -38.35 1.93 21.94
CA LYS A 211 -37.04 1.28 21.93
C LYS A 211 -36.23 1.64 20.67
N GLN A 212 -36.90 1.80 19.50
CA GLN A 212 -36.25 2.14 18.27
C GLN A 212 -35.58 3.53 18.34
N ILE A 213 -36.24 4.50 19.00
CA ILE A 213 -35.66 5.83 19.21
C ILE A 213 -34.40 5.75 20.08
N LEU A 214 -34.40 4.91 21.12
CA LEU A 214 -33.21 4.72 21.94
C LEU A 214 -32.03 4.14 21.11
N GLU A 215 -32.31 3.15 20.26
CA GLU A 215 -31.26 2.60 19.39
C GLU A 215 -30.78 3.64 18.37
N ASN A 216 -31.67 4.42 17.79
CA ASN A 216 -31.30 5.52 16.91
C ASN A 216 -30.44 6.59 17.64
N ILE A 217 -30.75 6.93 18.87
CA ILE A 217 -29.91 7.85 19.68
C ILE A 217 -28.51 7.27 19.91
N LYS A 218 -28.41 5.97 20.24
CA LYS A 218 -27.10 5.30 20.41
C LYS A 218 -26.27 5.36 19.14
N ILE A 219 -26.88 5.05 17.99
CA ILE A 219 -26.23 5.11 16.67
C ILE A 219 -25.82 6.55 16.35
N ALA A 220 -26.69 7.53 16.59
CA ALA A 220 -26.41 8.93 16.30
C ALA A 220 -25.25 9.48 17.13
N VAL A 221 -25.20 9.17 18.44
CA VAL A 221 -24.08 9.56 19.31
C VAL A 221 -22.78 8.90 18.86
N GLU A 222 -22.82 7.61 18.52
CA GLU A 222 -21.66 6.88 18.00
C GLU A 222 -21.14 7.49 16.71
N CYS A 223 -22.01 7.73 15.73
CA CYS A 223 -21.65 8.32 14.45
C CYS A 223 -21.06 9.72 14.60
N TYR A 224 -21.68 10.57 15.42
CA TYR A 224 -21.19 11.93 15.63
C TYR A 224 -19.83 11.95 16.33
N MET A 225 -19.64 11.14 17.36
CA MET A 225 -18.34 10.96 18.02
C MET A 225 -17.28 10.43 17.05
N GLN A 226 -17.62 9.42 16.24
CA GLN A 226 -16.69 8.87 15.23
C GLN A 226 -16.29 9.89 14.18
N HIS A 227 -17.24 10.69 13.70
CA HIS A 227 -16.99 11.76 12.74
C HIS A 227 -15.96 12.77 13.28
N LEU A 228 -16.07 13.18 14.54
CA LEU A 228 -15.13 14.11 15.18
C LEU A 228 -13.75 13.49 15.45
N LEU A 229 -13.69 12.20 15.70
CA LEU A 229 -12.45 11.49 16.08
C LEU A 229 -11.72 10.85 14.88
N PHE A 230 -12.32 10.79 13.71
CA PHE A 230 -11.84 9.96 12.61
C PHE A 230 -10.36 10.16 12.31
N ASP A 231 -9.93 11.40 12.12
CA ASP A 231 -8.54 11.71 11.76
C ASP A 231 -7.53 11.32 12.85
N THR A 232 -7.93 11.41 14.12
CA THR A 232 -7.08 11.05 15.26
C THR A 232 -7.10 9.56 15.58
N LEU A 233 -8.18 8.86 15.22
CA LEU A 233 -8.41 7.44 15.52
C LEU A 233 -7.95 6.52 14.39
N PHE A 234 -8.23 6.87 13.15
CA PHE A 234 -8.02 5.96 12.03
C PHE A 234 -6.53 5.77 11.68
N LYS A 235 -5.70 6.80 11.82
CA LYS A 235 -4.24 6.70 11.61
C LYS A 235 -3.54 5.72 12.56
N PRO A 236 -3.78 5.74 13.88
CA PRO A 236 -3.31 4.68 14.79
C PRO A 236 -3.77 3.28 14.39
N ILE A 237 -5.03 3.10 13.99
CA ILE A 237 -5.55 1.80 13.53
C ILE A 237 -4.78 1.31 12.28
N CYS A 238 -4.61 2.16 11.28
CA CYS A 238 -3.78 1.84 10.10
C CYS A 238 -2.32 1.52 10.48
N THR A 239 -1.80 2.09 11.56
CA THR A 239 -0.44 1.80 12.03
C THR A 239 -0.36 0.45 12.71
N CYS A 240 -1.39 0.09 13.50
CA CYS A 240 -1.50 -1.24 14.10
C CYS A 240 -1.61 -2.33 13.02
N CYS A 241 -2.47 -2.11 12.03
CA CYS A 241 -2.78 -3.07 10.97
C CYS A 241 -1.85 -2.96 9.75
N ALA A 242 -0.75 -2.20 9.83
CA ALA A 242 0.10 -1.89 8.67
C ALA A 242 0.72 -3.13 8.02
N TYR A 243 1.05 -4.16 8.79
CA TYR A 243 1.59 -5.41 8.28
C TYR A 243 0.53 -6.19 7.49
N GLU A 244 -0.65 -6.35 8.08
CA GLU A 244 -1.79 -7.07 7.50
C GLU A 244 -2.27 -6.38 6.21
N ASP A 245 -2.41 -5.06 6.22
CA ASP A 245 -2.75 -4.28 5.02
C ASP A 245 -1.69 -4.43 3.92
N SER A 246 -0.42 -4.32 4.27
CA SER A 246 0.69 -4.49 3.32
C SER A 246 0.70 -5.89 2.70
N HIS A 247 0.49 -6.94 3.52
CA HIS A 247 0.42 -8.32 3.06
C HIS A 247 -0.80 -8.57 2.16
N LEU A 248 -1.98 -8.06 2.56
CA LEU A 248 -3.21 -8.16 1.78
C LEU A 248 -3.08 -7.42 0.44
N ASN A 249 -2.53 -6.19 0.46
CA ASN A 249 -2.29 -5.40 -0.74
C ASN A 249 -1.40 -6.13 -1.75
N LYS A 250 -0.33 -6.77 -1.28
CA LYS A 250 0.53 -7.59 -2.13
C LYS A 250 -0.26 -8.71 -2.82
N LYS A 251 -1.14 -9.41 -2.09
CA LYS A 251 -1.99 -10.47 -2.67
C LYS A 251 -2.99 -9.90 -3.66
N ILE A 252 -3.71 -8.84 -3.31
CA ILE A 252 -4.67 -8.15 -4.18
C ILE A 252 -4.00 -7.68 -5.48
N ARG A 253 -2.81 -7.05 -5.37
CA ARG A 253 -2.09 -6.55 -6.55
C ARG A 253 -1.61 -7.66 -7.48
N ASN A 254 -1.20 -8.79 -6.92
CA ASN A 254 -0.79 -9.96 -7.71
C ASN A 254 -1.96 -10.65 -8.41
N MET A 255 -3.19 -10.45 -7.93
CA MET A 255 -4.44 -10.93 -8.55
C MET A 255 -5.13 -9.85 -9.42
N GLY A 256 -4.41 -8.77 -9.76
CA GLY A 256 -4.98 -7.64 -10.51
C GLY A 256 -5.56 -8.00 -11.88
N ASP A 257 -5.13 -9.10 -12.49
CA ASP A 257 -5.59 -9.56 -13.82
C ASP A 257 -6.81 -10.49 -13.77
N ILE A 258 -7.28 -10.87 -12.57
CA ILE A 258 -8.44 -11.75 -12.41
C ILE A 258 -9.66 -11.20 -13.14
N GLN A 259 -10.36 -12.05 -13.86
CA GLN A 259 -11.58 -11.73 -14.60
C GLN A 259 -12.80 -12.33 -13.89
N LEU A 260 -14.00 -11.84 -14.22
CA LEU A 260 -15.25 -12.33 -13.63
C LEU A 260 -15.46 -13.83 -13.87
N ARG A 261 -15.03 -14.32 -15.04
CA ARG A 261 -15.11 -15.75 -15.42
C ARG A 261 -14.20 -16.65 -14.58
N ASP A 262 -13.08 -16.10 -14.07
CA ASP A 262 -12.10 -16.88 -13.31
C ASP A 262 -12.60 -17.19 -11.87
N LEU A 263 -13.65 -16.47 -11.46
CA LEU A 263 -14.36 -16.65 -10.18
C LEU A 263 -15.73 -17.30 -10.34
N ASP A 264 -16.03 -17.88 -11.51
CA ASP A 264 -17.31 -18.51 -11.84
C ASP A 264 -18.54 -17.62 -11.59
N ILE A 265 -18.36 -16.28 -11.72
CA ILE A 265 -19.46 -15.33 -11.55
C ILE A 265 -20.44 -15.44 -12.72
N LYS A 266 -21.73 -15.48 -12.40
CA LYS A 266 -22.82 -15.58 -13.39
C LYS A 266 -22.78 -14.40 -14.38
N LYS A 267 -22.94 -14.69 -15.66
CA LYS A 267 -22.84 -13.67 -16.73
C LYS A 267 -23.89 -12.55 -16.60
N GLU A 268 -25.04 -12.88 -16.03
CA GLU A 268 -26.13 -11.93 -15.77
C GLU A 268 -25.73 -10.78 -14.86
N LEU A 269 -24.70 -11.00 -13.99
CA LEU A 269 -24.24 -10.01 -13.03
C LEU A 269 -23.17 -9.05 -13.59
N TYR A 270 -22.60 -9.34 -14.76
CA TYR A 270 -21.45 -8.61 -15.31
C TYR A 270 -21.73 -7.12 -15.53
N HIS A 271 -22.96 -6.76 -15.93
CA HIS A 271 -23.33 -5.36 -16.18
C HIS A 271 -23.44 -4.51 -14.89
N ALA A 272 -23.75 -5.14 -13.74
CA ALA A 272 -23.93 -4.45 -12.47
C ALA A 272 -22.61 -4.22 -11.71
N VAL A 273 -21.57 -5.02 -11.99
CA VAL A 273 -20.28 -4.98 -11.30
C VAL A 273 -19.57 -3.62 -11.39
N PRO A 274 -19.53 -2.90 -12.54
CA PRO A 274 -18.88 -1.59 -12.63
C PRO A 274 -19.50 -0.56 -11.68
N LYS A 275 -20.84 -0.54 -11.56
CA LYS A 275 -21.57 0.35 -10.65
C LYS A 275 -21.29 0.01 -9.19
N ALA A 276 -21.34 -1.26 -8.84
CA ALA A 276 -21.02 -1.73 -7.50
C ALA A 276 -19.57 -1.39 -7.10
N LYS A 277 -18.62 -1.56 -8.01
CA LYS A 277 -17.23 -1.16 -7.84
C LYS A 277 -17.08 0.34 -7.55
N GLN A 278 -17.79 1.20 -8.33
CA GLN A 278 -17.75 2.64 -8.15
C GLN A 278 -18.30 3.06 -6.77
N ILE A 279 -19.35 2.39 -6.30
CA ILE A 279 -19.92 2.64 -4.96
C ILE A 279 -18.89 2.22 -3.90
N LEU A 280 -18.37 0.99 -3.99
CA LEU A 280 -17.46 0.45 -2.97
C LEU A 280 -16.15 1.24 -2.88
N SER A 281 -15.66 1.80 -3.99
CA SER A 281 -14.44 2.61 -3.99
C SER A 281 -14.56 3.91 -3.18
N LYS A 282 -15.78 4.32 -2.82
CA LYS A 282 -16.04 5.51 -1.99
C LYS A 282 -15.95 5.23 -0.48
N ILE A 283 -15.76 4.00 -0.05
CA ILE A 283 -15.75 3.64 1.38
C ILE A 283 -14.71 4.44 2.20
N ASP A 284 -13.60 4.84 1.55
CA ASP A 284 -12.53 5.63 2.18
C ASP A 284 -12.91 7.10 2.40
N THR A 285 -13.96 7.58 1.75
CA THR A 285 -14.48 8.96 1.91
C THR A 285 -15.42 9.11 3.11
N TYR A 286 -15.89 8.00 3.67
CA TYR A 286 -16.79 7.99 4.82
C TYR A 286 -16.01 7.88 6.13
N ASN A 287 -16.43 8.64 7.15
CA ASN A 287 -15.74 8.73 8.44
C ASN A 287 -16.36 7.86 9.52
N THR A 288 -17.63 7.46 9.37
CA THR A 288 -18.37 6.71 10.38
C THR A 288 -18.55 5.24 10.00
N VAL A 289 -18.65 4.38 11.01
CA VAL A 289 -18.90 2.94 10.80
C VAL A 289 -20.24 2.73 10.09
N LEU A 290 -21.28 3.49 10.45
CA LEU A 290 -22.59 3.41 9.81
C LEU A 290 -22.50 3.63 8.30
N GLU A 291 -21.90 4.74 7.87
CA GLU A 291 -21.81 5.09 6.45
C GLU A 291 -20.95 4.08 5.66
N LYS A 292 -19.87 3.56 6.26
CA LYS A 292 -19.04 2.51 5.65
C LYS A 292 -19.83 1.22 5.43
N VAL A 293 -20.60 0.78 6.42
CA VAL A 293 -21.45 -0.41 6.30
C VAL A 293 -22.58 -0.19 5.30
N LEU A 294 -23.20 1.00 5.28
CA LEU A 294 -24.19 1.35 4.27
C LEU A 294 -23.61 1.40 2.86
N CYS A 295 -22.36 1.85 2.70
CA CYS A 295 -21.65 1.80 1.41
C CYS A 295 -21.49 0.36 0.91
N VAL A 296 -21.09 -0.57 1.78
CA VAL A 296 -21.01 -2.01 1.45
C VAL A 296 -22.39 -2.54 1.05
N LYS A 297 -23.45 -2.22 1.84
CA LYS A 297 -24.84 -2.61 1.55
C LYS A 297 -25.29 -2.08 0.18
N GLN A 298 -25.03 -0.81 -0.11
CA GLN A 298 -25.41 -0.19 -1.39
C GLN A 298 -24.67 -0.83 -2.57
N ALA A 299 -23.39 -1.18 -2.42
CA ALA A 299 -22.63 -1.88 -3.45
C ALA A 299 -23.23 -3.26 -3.76
N LEU A 300 -23.61 -4.04 -2.74
CA LEU A 300 -24.27 -5.33 -2.91
C LEU A 300 -25.70 -5.19 -3.49
N ASN A 301 -26.45 -4.20 -3.03
CA ASN A 301 -27.79 -3.92 -3.57
C ASN A 301 -27.76 -3.46 -5.03
N ALA A 302 -26.68 -2.79 -5.47
CA ALA A 302 -26.52 -2.41 -6.86
C ALA A 302 -26.36 -3.63 -7.78
N ILE A 303 -25.89 -4.76 -7.25
CA ILE A 303 -25.79 -6.03 -7.96
C ILE A 303 -27.17 -6.72 -8.02
N ASN A 304 -27.97 -6.62 -6.94
CA ASN A 304 -29.29 -7.23 -6.85
C ASN A 304 -30.36 -6.53 -7.69
N LYS A 305 -30.15 -5.27 -8.08
CA LYS A 305 -31.08 -4.53 -8.97
C LYS A 305 -30.73 -4.85 -10.41
N ILE A 306 -31.29 -5.94 -10.93
CA ILE A 306 -31.15 -6.33 -12.32
C ILE A 306 -32.41 -5.91 -13.08
N ASP A 307 -32.20 -5.20 -14.16
CA ASP A 307 -33.00 -4.85 -15.32
C ASP A 307 -34.53 -4.65 -15.19
N ASP A 308 -35.00 -3.70 -16.01
CA ASP A 308 -36.39 -3.29 -16.30
C ASP A 308 -37.31 -4.45 -16.76
N SER A 309 -36.82 -5.67 -16.83
CA SER A 309 -37.60 -6.87 -17.12
C SER A 309 -37.75 -7.74 -15.85
N ASN A 310 -38.60 -7.34 -14.92
CA ASN A 310 -39.29 -8.09 -13.83
C ASN A 310 -38.72 -9.43 -13.29
N ASN A 311 -37.49 -9.82 -13.54
CA ASN A 311 -36.85 -10.98 -12.93
C ASN A 311 -35.84 -10.53 -11.88
N ILE A 312 -36.27 -10.51 -10.62
CA ILE A 312 -35.37 -10.33 -9.48
C ILE A 312 -34.58 -11.63 -9.31
N VAL A 313 -33.35 -11.64 -9.81
CA VAL A 313 -32.40 -12.73 -9.45
C VAL A 313 -31.87 -12.41 -8.06
N LEU A 314 -32.44 -13.05 -7.06
CA LEU A 314 -31.93 -13.00 -5.68
C LEU A 314 -30.56 -13.71 -5.68
N LEU A 315 -29.51 -12.98 -5.30
CA LEU A 315 -28.19 -13.55 -5.05
C LEU A 315 -28.29 -14.53 -3.87
N THR A 316 -27.82 -15.74 -4.08
CA THR A 316 -27.58 -16.67 -2.98
C THR A 316 -26.32 -16.26 -2.21
N ALA A 317 -26.13 -16.73 -0.99
CA ALA A 317 -24.90 -16.50 -0.22
C ALA A 317 -23.64 -16.99 -0.99
N ASP A 318 -23.79 -18.09 -1.74
CA ASP A 318 -22.71 -18.67 -2.55
C ASP A 318 -22.35 -17.80 -3.77
N ASP A 319 -23.30 -17.08 -4.34
CA ASP A 319 -23.06 -16.14 -5.44
C ASP A 319 -22.44 -14.82 -4.94
N MET A 320 -22.73 -14.41 -3.70
CA MET A 320 -22.26 -13.14 -3.14
C MET A 320 -20.75 -13.11 -2.88
N LEU A 321 -20.20 -14.20 -2.33
CA LEU A 321 -18.79 -14.24 -1.93
C LEU A 321 -17.84 -14.03 -3.12
N PRO A 322 -17.96 -14.72 -4.26
CA PRO A 322 -17.09 -14.50 -5.43
C PRO A 322 -17.17 -13.09 -5.98
N VAL A 323 -18.40 -12.53 -6.06
CA VAL A 323 -18.61 -11.15 -6.54
C VAL A 323 -17.95 -10.15 -5.61
N PHE A 324 -18.10 -10.34 -4.29
CA PHE A 324 -17.53 -9.42 -3.32
C PHE A 324 -16.00 -9.52 -3.29
N VAL A 325 -15.43 -10.72 -3.42
CA VAL A 325 -13.99 -10.93 -3.65
C VAL A 325 -13.50 -10.13 -4.85
N PHE A 326 -14.21 -10.22 -5.99
CA PHE A 326 -13.86 -9.45 -7.18
C PHE A 326 -13.90 -7.94 -6.94
N LEU A 327 -14.94 -7.44 -6.27
CA LEU A 327 -15.09 -6.03 -5.93
C LEU A 327 -13.94 -5.52 -5.04
N VAL A 328 -13.57 -6.26 -4.01
CA VAL A 328 -12.44 -5.92 -3.11
C VAL A 328 -11.13 -5.86 -3.89
N ILE A 329 -10.83 -6.87 -4.73
CA ILE A 329 -9.62 -6.90 -5.55
C ILE A 329 -9.56 -5.71 -6.51
N LYS A 330 -10.68 -5.36 -7.13
CA LYS A 330 -10.74 -4.30 -8.16
C LYS A 330 -11.01 -2.90 -7.62
N SER A 331 -11.31 -2.73 -6.33
CA SER A 331 -11.59 -1.42 -5.71
C SER A 331 -10.37 -0.50 -5.68
N GLY A 332 -9.15 -1.06 -5.57
CA GLY A 332 -7.92 -0.29 -5.51
C GLY A 332 -7.67 0.44 -4.19
N LEU A 333 -8.35 0.03 -3.12
CA LEU A 333 -8.16 0.57 -1.77
C LEU A 333 -6.96 -0.08 -1.07
N PRO A 334 -6.11 0.69 -0.38
CA PRO A 334 -4.85 0.18 0.19
C PRO A 334 -4.95 -0.27 1.65
N ASN A 335 -6.10 -0.12 2.31
CA ASN A 335 -6.25 -0.26 3.77
C ASN A 335 -7.47 -1.11 4.18
N TRP A 336 -7.77 -2.15 3.41
CA TRP A 336 -8.95 -3.00 3.64
C TRP A 336 -9.00 -3.65 5.01
N TYR A 337 -7.84 -4.12 5.53
CA TYR A 337 -7.80 -4.74 6.85
C TYR A 337 -8.03 -3.71 7.96
N SER A 338 -7.48 -2.52 7.81
CA SER A 338 -7.73 -1.38 8.71
C SER A 338 -9.20 -0.94 8.68
N GLN A 339 -9.84 -0.88 7.49
CA GLN A 339 -11.26 -0.57 7.35
C GLN A 339 -12.13 -1.61 8.06
N LEU A 340 -11.83 -2.91 7.85
CA LEU A 340 -12.54 -4.00 8.53
C LEU A 340 -12.38 -3.89 10.06
N THR A 341 -11.15 -3.70 10.54
CA THR A 341 -10.86 -3.55 11.97
C THR A 341 -11.62 -2.38 12.58
N TYR A 342 -11.67 -1.23 11.87
CA TYR A 342 -12.43 -0.08 12.30
C TYR A 342 -13.92 -0.40 12.40
N MET A 343 -14.52 -1.00 11.37
CA MET A 343 -15.94 -1.35 11.37
C MET A 343 -16.30 -2.42 12.42
N LYS A 344 -15.38 -3.35 12.71
CA LYS A 344 -15.60 -4.45 13.65
C LYS A 344 -15.44 -4.02 15.12
N GLU A 345 -14.35 -3.31 15.43
CA GLU A 345 -13.95 -3.03 16.82
C GLU A 345 -14.53 -1.71 17.36
N PHE A 346 -14.92 -0.77 16.51
CA PHE A 346 -15.40 0.55 16.94
C PHE A 346 -16.90 0.74 16.75
N ARG A 347 -17.66 -0.35 16.65
CA ARG A 347 -19.10 -0.36 16.66
C ARG A 347 -19.61 -0.67 18.06
N PHE A 348 -20.09 0.34 18.78
CA PHE A 348 -20.54 0.24 20.18
C PHE A 348 -22.05 0.11 20.32
N SER A 349 -22.83 0.66 19.40
CA SER A 349 -24.30 0.71 19.45
C SER A 349 -24.99 -0.63 19.17
N GLY A 350 -24.32 -1.57 18.51
CA GLY A 350 -24.89 -2.87 18.08
C GLY A 350 -24.65 -4.03 19.05
N ILE A 351 -24.13 -3.82 20.26
CA ILE A 351 -23.81 -4.89 21.23
C ILE A 351 -25.06 -5.28 22.07
N GLY A 352 -26.22 -5.39 21.43
CA GLY A 352 -27.45 -5.93 22.03
C GLY A 352 -27.77 -7.30 21.45
N LYS A 353 -27.67 -8.36 22.27
CA LYS A 353 -28.02 -9.73 21.94
C LYS A 353 -29.37 -9.81 21.22
N GLY A 354 -29.34 -9.99 19.90
CA GLY A 354 -30.51 -10.26 19.09
C GLY A 354 -30.07 -10.74 17.71
N ASP A 355 -30.45 -11.96 17.38
CA ASP A 355 -30.29 -12.57 16.06
C ASP A 355 -30.79 -11.61 14.97
N GLY A 356 -29.96 -11.33 13.95
CA GLY A 356 -30.41 -10.74 12.69
C GLY A 356 -29.96 -9.31 12.40
N ASP A 357 -28.89 -8.78 13.02
CA ASP A 357 -28.33 -7.49 12.62
C ASP A 357 -27.62 -7.62 11.24
N GLU A 358 -28.30 -7.09 10.21
CA GLU A 358 -27.82 -7.05 8.83
C GLU A 358 -26.41 -6.45 8.74
N SER A 359 -26.09 -5.47 9.56
CA SER A 359 -24.77 -4.83 9.57
C SER A 359 -23.68 -5.78 10.07
N SER A 360 -23.96 -6.60 11.07
CA SER A 360 -23.02 -7.65 11.54
C SER A 360 -22.79 -8.70 10.46
N PHE A 361 -23.83 -9.08 9.74
CA PHE A 361 -23.71 -10.02 8.61
C PHE A 361 -22.82 -9.45 7.51
N LEU A 362 -22.97 -8.17 7.16
CA LEU A 362 -22.13 -7.53 6.14
C LEU A 362 -20.66 -7.44 6.57
N ILE A 363 -20.38 -7.12 7.82
CA ILE A 363 -19.02 -7.06 8.37
C ILE A 363 -18.36 -8.46 8.35
N THR A 364 -19.09 -9.50 8.81
CA THR A 364 -18.57 -10.88 8.78
C THR A 364 -18.38 -11.41 7.35
N THR A 365 -19.24 -11.01 6.42
CA THR A 365 -19.06 -11.34 5.00
C THR A 365 -17.79 -10.68 4.44
N LEU A 366 -17.53 -9.41 4.77
CA LEU A 366 -16.30 -8.72 4.37
C LEU A 366 -15.06 -9.37 5.01
N GLU A 367 -15.15 -9.80 6.27
CA GLU A 367 -14.09 -10.55 6.95
C GLU A 367 -13.78 -11.86 6.21
N ALA A 368 -14.81 -12.64 5.89
CA ALA A 368 -14.65 -13.89 5.11
C ALA A 368 -14.02 -13.64 3.72
N VAL A 369 -14.37 -12.55 3.05
CA VAL A 369 -13.76 -12.14 1.77
C VAL A 369 -12.27 -11.87 1.94
N ILE A 370 -11.89 -11.09 2.95
CA ILE A 370 -10.49 -10.75 3.23
C ILE A 370 -9.71 -12.01 3.59
N GLU A 371 -10.23 -12.88 4.43
CA GLU A 371 -9.61 -14.17 4.78
C GLU A 371 -9.47 -15.09 3.54
N HIS A 372 -10.48 -15.13 2.68
CA HIS A 372 -10.41 -15.91 1.44
C HIS A 372 -9.31 -15.41 0.50
N ILE A 373 -9.15 -14.08 0.37
CA ILE A 373 -8.03 -13.48 -0.38
C ILE A 373 -6.69 -13.80 0.29
N GLN A 374 -6.63 -13.73 1.63
CA GLN A 374 -5.41 -14.03 2.39
C GLN A 374 -5.02 -15.51 2.37
N SER A 375 -5.95 -16.43 2.26
CA SER A 375 -5.66 -17.87 2.17
C SER A 375 -4.89 -18.24 0.90
N GLY A 376 -4.95 -17.40 -0.15
CA GLY A 376 -4.32 -17.67 -1.44
C GLY A 376 -5.05 -18.74 -2.27
N ALA A 377 -6.27 -19.14 -1.87
CA ALA A 377 -7.07 -20.15 -2.57
C ALA A 377 -7.39 -19.77 -4.03
N LEU A 378 -7.32 -18.48 -4.35
CA LEU A 378 -7.53 -17.92 -5.70
C LEU A 378 -6.25 -17.87 -6.54
N ALA A 379 -5.08 -17.98 -5.93
CA ALA A 379 -3.83 -18.13 -6.65
C ALA A 379 -3.77 -19.58 -7.14
N GLY A 380 -3.45 -19.79 -8.43
CA GLY A 380 -3.20 -21.12 -8.97
C GLY A 380 -2.18 -21.89 -8.11
N PRO A 381 -1.99 -23.19 -8.32
CA PRO A 381 -1.17 -24.01 -7.44
C PRO A 381 0.17 -23.35 -7.18
N PRO A 382 0.59 -23.22 -5.91
CA PRO A 382 1.84 -22.56 -5.56
C PRO A 382 3.00 -23.32 -6.19
N ASP A 383 3.96 -22.56 -6.74
CA ASP A 383 5.20 -23.12 -7.27
C ASP A 383 5.90 -23.94 -6.17
N PRO A 384 6.31 -25.19 -6.41
CA PRO A 384 6.92 -26.03 -5.37
C PRO A 384 8.16 -25.42 -4.70
N GLU A 385 8.84 -24.49 -5.35
CA GLU A 385 10.02 -23.83 -4.82
C GLU A 385 9.73 -22.73 -3.78
N ALA A 386 8.51 -22.22 -3.72
CA ALA A 386 8.12 -21.23 -2.69
C ALA A 386 7.91 -21.87 -1.30
N TYR A 387 7.79 -23.20 -1.21
CA TYR A 387 7.51 -23.92 0.04
C TYR A 387 8.71 -24.10 0.98
N TYR A 388 9.93 -23.83 0.52
CA TYR A 388 11.13 -24.04 1.36
C TYR A 388 11.36 -22.97 2.42
N TYR A 389 10.63 -21.86 2.39
CA TYR A 389 10.80 -20.74 3.33
C TYR A 389 9.69 -20.55 4.37
N GLU A 390 8.54 -21.22 4.24
CA GLU A 390 7.40 -21.05 5.16
C GLU A 390 7.03 -22.30 5.99
N SER A 391 7.78 -23.40 5.92
CA SER A 391 7.39 -24.67 6.54
C SER A 391 7.84 -24.87 7.99
N ASN A 392 7.73 -23.85 8.86
CA ASN A 392 7.92 -24.04 10.30
C ASN A 392 6.77 -23.55 11.19
N LEU A 393 5.53 -23.51 10.68
CA LEU A 393 4.35 -23.32 11.55
C LEU A 393 3.13 -24.07 10.97
N THR A 394 2.71 -25.08 11.75
CA THR A 394 1.43 -25.80 11.76
C THR A 394 1.23 -26.97 10.77
N GLU A 395 1.46 -28.15 11.31
CA GLU A 395 0.81 -29.41 10.93
C GLU A 395 -0.66 -29.36 11.31
N ASP A 396 -1.57 -29.02 10.41
CA ASP A 396 -3.00 -29.40 10.51
C ASP A 396 -3.76 -28.94 9.25
N ASN A 397 -3.58 -29.61 8.12
CA ASN A 397 -4.55 -29.58 7.02
C ASN A 397 -4.26 -30.62 5.93
N LEU A 398 -4.39 -31.90 6.32
CA LEU A 398 -4.23 -33.06 5.42
C LEU A 398 -5.54 -33.54 4.76
N SER A 399 -6.68 -32.88 4.99
CA SER A 399 -7.98 -33.40 4.55
C SER A 399 -8.55 -32.84 3.23
N CYS A 400 -7.99 -31.78 2.66
CA CYS A 400 -8.49 -31.17 1.41
C CYS A 400 -7.78 -31.62 0.13
N ARG A 401 -6.74 -32.47 0.21
CA ARG A 401 -5.95 -32.91 -0.94
C ARG A 401 -6.55 -34.08 -1.75
N GLN A 402 -7.57 -34.76 -1.25
CA GLN A 402 -8.12 -35.95 -1.90
C GLN A 402 -9.26 -35.72 -2.90
N ARG A 403 -9.80 -34.53 -3.07
CA ARG A 403 -10.92 -34.29 -4.03
C ARG A 403 -10.53 -33.65 -5.36
N ARG A 404 -9.28 -33.24 -5.58
CA ARG A 404 -8.83 -32.67 -6.87
C ARG A 404 -8.05 -33.65 -7.79
N ASN A 405 -7.62 -34.79 -7.28
CA ASN A 405 -6.87 -35.77 -8.10
C ASN A 405 -7.76 -36.74 -8.91
N SER A 406 -9.08 -36.58 -8.90
CA SER A 406 -9.98 -37.51 -9.65
C SER A 406 -10.47 -36.97 -11.01
N LEU A 407 -9.95 -35.82 -11.47
CA LEU A 407 -10.36 -35.24 -12.77
C LEU A 407 -9.23 -35.09 -13.80
N THR A 408 -8.04 -35.65 -13.54
CA THR A 408 -6.91 -35.63 -14.48
C THR A 408 -6.40 -36.98 -14.93
N GLU A 409 -7.15 -38.02 -14.72
CA GLU A 409 -6.85 -39.35 -15.30
C GLU A 409 -7.93 -39.75 -16.31
N SER A 410 -7.84 -39.24 -17.53
CA SER A 410 -8.26 -39.91 -18.76
C SER A 410 -7.89 -39.06 -19.99
N VAL A 411 -6.62 -38.97 -20.32
CA VAL A 411 -6.21 -38.81 -21.72
C VAL A 411 -5.21 -39.89 -22.02
N SER A 412 -5.77 -40.97 -22.61
CA SER A 412 -5.08 -42.08 -23.16
C SER A 412 -4.07 -41.64 -24.22
N THR A 413 -2.87 -42.21 -24.06
CA THR A 413 -1.84 -42.31 -25.09
C THR A 413 -2.42 -43.01 -26.34
N SER A 414 -2.64 -42.26 -27.40
CA SER A 414 -2.56 -42.79 -28.79
C SER A 414 -2.65 -41.64 -29.78
N ASP A 415 -1.76 -41.71 -30.80
CA ASP A 415 -1.70 -40.93 -32.02
C ASP A 415 -0.83 -39.66 -32.04
N THR A 416 0.46 -39.93 -32.12
CA THR A 416 1.45 -39.03 -32.73
C THR A 416 1.29 -39.09 -34.27
N ASN A 417 0.44 -38.21 -34.83
CA ASN A 417 0.55 -37.81 -36.24
C ASN A 417 -0.26 -36.51 -36.47
N GLY A 418 0.45 -35.42 -36.78
CA GLY A 418 -0.13 -34.29 -37.50
C GLY A 418 -0.86 -33.21 -36.73
N LYS A 419 -0.48 -32.89 -35.46
CA LYS A 419 -0.89 -31.60 -34.85
C LYS A 419 0.01 -30.49 -35.39
N GLU A 420 -0.54 -29.56 -36.16
CA GLU A 420 0.11 -28.31 -36.51
C GLU A 420 0.61 -27.63 -35.22
N GLU A 421 1.94 -27.40 -35.14
CA GLU A 421 2.59 -26.70 -34.02
C GLU A 421 2.16 -25.22 -34.06
N THR A 422 1.12 -24.88 -33.29
CA THR A 422 0.63 -23.48 -33.16
C THR A 422 1.38 -22.73 -32.08
N LEU A 423 1.41 -21.39 -32.16
CA LEU A 423 2.01 -20.55 -31.11
C LEU A 423 1.31 -20.75 -29.75
N GLU A 424 0.01 -20.99 -29.76
CA GLU A 424 -0.78 -21.29 -28.56
C GLU A 424 -0.30 -22.59 -27.89
N HIS A 425 0.04 -23.61 -28.68
CA HIS A 425 0.60 -24.87 -28.16
C HIS A 425 1.96 -24.61 -27.47
N ILE A 426 2.83 -23.78 -28.06
CA ILE A 426 4.09 -23.40 -27.40
C ILE A 426 3.84 -22.67 -26.09
N PHE A 427 2.84 -21.77 -26.02
CA PHE A 427 2.49 -21.07 -24.79
C PHE A 427 1.99 -22.04 -23.70
N GLU A 428 1.20 -23.05 -24.08
CA GLU A 428 0.78 -24.09 -23.12
C GLU A 428 1.96 -24.96 -22.64
N LEU A 429 2.91 -25.30 -23.51
CA LEU A 429 4.13 -25.97 -23.10
C LEU A 429 5.02 -25.13 -22.17
N ILE A 430 5.08 -23.80 -22.38
CA ILE A 430 5.77 -22.88 -21.47
C ILE A 430 5.08 -22.84 -20.12
N LYS A 431 3.76 -22.74 -20.08
CA LYS A 431 2.99 -22.78 -18.83
C LYS A 431 3.23 -24.10 -18.07
N ALA A 432 3.24 -25.21 -18.78
CA ALA A 432 3.48 -26.55 -18.23
C ALA A 432 4.97 -26.83 -17.89
N ASN A 433 5.87 -25.89 -18.16
CA ASN A 433 7.33 -25.99 -17.92
C ASN A 433 8.06 -27.09 -18.70
N HIS A 434 7.59 -27.40 -19.92
CA HIS A 434 8.23 -28.40 -20.79
C HIS A 434 9.39 -27.80 -21.61
N CYS A 435 10.50 -27.49 -20.95
CA CYS A 435 11.65 -26.76 -21.53
C CYS A 435 12.21 -27.44 -22.78
N GLU A 436 12.46 -28.76 -22.73
CA GLU A 436 13.06 -29.52 -23.85
C GLU A 436 12.16 -29.53 -25.09
N GLN A 437 10.83 -29.63 -24.89
CA GLN A 437 9.88 -29.62 -26.00
C GLN A 437 9.80 -28.23 -26.63
N VAL A 438 9.73 -27.16 -25.82
CA VAL A 438 9.74 -25.79 -26.32
C VAL A 438 11.02 -25.50 -27.10
N GLN A 439 12.18 -25.91 -26.57
CA GLN A 439 13.47 -25.73 -27.22
C GLN A 439 13.56 -26.51 -28.55
N THR A 440 13.10 -27.76 -28.58
CA THR A 440 13.12 -28.60 -29.79
C THR A 440 12.25 -28.04 -30.90
N ILE A 441 11.03 -27.57 -30.55
CA ILE A 441 10.10 -26.98 -31.51
C ILE A 441 10.66 -25.68 -32.07
N LEU A 442 11.12 -24.75 -31.20
CA LEU A 442 11.63 -23.47 -31.64
C LEU A 442 12.93 -23.59 -32.47
N GLN A 443 13.83 -24.53 -32.09
CA GLN A 443 15.05 -24.80 -32.86
C GLN A 443 14.77 -25.40 -34.23
N LYS A 444 13.83 -26.37 -34.31
CA LYS A 444 13.40 -26.98 -35.57
C LYS A 444 12.84 -25.90 -36.51
N ASN A 445 11.96 -25.06 -36.00
CA ASN A 445 11.29 -24.03 -36.77
C ASN A 445 12.26 -22.93 -37.22
N GLN A 446 13.23 -22.57 -36.36
CA GLN A 446 14.31 -21.60 -36.72
C GLN A 446 15.20 -22.14 -37.83
N LYS A 447 15.68 -23.38 -37.75
CA LYS A 447 16.46 -24.04 -38.80
C LYS A 447 15.71 -24.12 -40.14
N HIS A 448 14.42 -24.36 -40.11
CA HIS A 448 13.56 -24.33 -41.30
C HIS A 448 13.48 -22.94 -41.93
N LEU A 449 13.39 -21.90 -41.12
CA LEU A 449 13.39 -20.50 -41.59
C LEU A 449 14.74 -20.10 -42.20
N ASP A 450 15.82 -20.49 -41.54
CA ASP A 450 17.19 -20.20 -42.03
C ASP A 450 17.45 -20.93 -43.37
N SER A 451 16.95 -22.15 -43.51
CA SER A 451 17.07 -22.92 -44.77
C SER A 451 16.29 -22.30 -45.94
N ILE A 452 15.11 -21.69 -45.65
CA ILE A 452 14.32 -20.97 -46.67
C ILE A 452 15.05 -19.69 -47.09
N GLN A 453 15.64 -18.93 -46.14
CA GLN A 453 16.40 -17.71 -46.46
C GLN A 453 17.69 -17.99 -47.23
N GLU A 454 18.35 -19.12 -46.98
CA GLU A 454 19.52 -19.55 -47.78
C GLU A 454 19.11 -19.97 -49.19
N THR A 455 17.96 -20.62 -49.38
CA THR A 455 17.45 -20.99 -50.71
C THR A 455 16.98 -19.80 -51.51
N GLU A 456 16.42 -18.76 -50.87
CA GLU A 456 16.06 -17.49 -51.50
C GLU A 456 17.27 -16.68 -51.90
N LYS A 457 18.36 -16.66 -51.09
CA LYS A 457 19.65 -16.01 -51.44
C LYS A 457 20.37 -16.73 -52.59
N ASN A 458 20.21 -18.03 -52.71
CA ASN A 458 20.83 -18.83 -53.78
C ASN A 458 20.01 -18.83 -55.09
N ALA A 459 18.73 -18.38 -55.06
CA ALA A 459 17.87 -18.27 -56.20
C ALA A 459 17.89 -16.89 -56.92
N ALA A 460 18.67 -15.97 -56.45
CA ALA A 460 18.88 -14.67 -57.13
C ALA A 460 19.80 -14.87 -58.32
N ILE A 461 19.23 -15.09 -59.50
CA ILE A 461 19.87 -15.05 -60.82
C ILE A 461 20.21 -13.59 -61.11
N PRO A 462 21.44 -13.26 -61.63
CA PRO A 462 21.76 -11.93 -62.06
C PRO A 462 21.01 -11.62 -63.35
N LEU A 463 20.15 -10.64 -63.34
CA LEU A 463 19.61 -10.01 -64.52
C LEU A 463 20.35 -8.70 -64.74
N ASP A 464 20.88 -8.61 -65.98
CA ASP A 464 21.72 -7.63 -66.59
C ASP A 464 21.09 -6.26 -66.71
N ASP A 465 21.93 -5.25 -66.76
CA ASP A 465 21.81 -3.82 -66.93
C ASP A 465 20.60 -3.24 -67.68
N GLY A 466 20.06 -2.16 -67.11
CA GLY A 466 19.25 -1.22 -67.90
C GLY A 466 18.49 -0.17 -67.11
N SER A 467 19.19 0.91 -66.69
CA SER A 467 18.71 2.28 -66.48
C SER A 467 17.34 2.56 -65.88
N SER A 468 17.26 3.12 -64.76
CA SER A 468 16.79 4.48 -64.43
C SER A 468 16.32 4.60 -63.00
N ASN A 469 16.77 5.69 -62.39
CA ASN A 469 16.40 6.31 -61.14
C ASN A 469 15.01 6.02 -60.64
N ASP A 470 14.88 5.60 -59.37
CA ASP A 470 14.11 6.31 -58.38
C ASP A 470 14.30 5.61 -57.02
N ASP A 471 14.57 6.42 -56.03
CA ASP A 471 14.61 6.09 -54.60
C ASP A 471 13.31 5.42 -54.13
N ASP A 472 13.40 4.24 -53.49
CA ASP A 472 12.44 3.88 -52.46
C ASP A 472 12.96 2.74 -51.55
N ASP A 473 13.00 3.06 -50.27
CA ASP A 473 13.24 2.19 -49.11
C ASP A 473 12.32 0.99 -49.10
N SER A 474 12.82 -0.23 -49.25
CA SER A 474 12.05 -1.45 -49.42
C SER A 474 11.79 -2.28 -48.14
N ASP A 475 11.80 -1.68 -46.96
CA ASP A 475 11.43 -2.37 -45.68
C ASP A 475 10.04 -2.02 -45.17
N THR A 476 9.18 -1.32 -45.94
CA THR A 476 7.85 -0.86 -45.54
C THR A 476 6.67 -1.55 -46.26
N GLU A 477 6.90 -2.56 -47.09
CA GLU A 477 5.83 -3.12 -47.96
C GLU A 477 4.84 -4.06 -47.28
N ILE A 478 5.03 -4.47 -46.03
CA ILE A 478 4.06 -5.36 -45.33
C ILE A 478 2.91 -4.58 -44.65
N TYR A 479 3.06 -3.27 -44.45
CA TYR A 479 2.08 -2.43 -43.72
C TYR A 479 1.11 -1.65 -44.60
N GLN A 480 1.27 -1.63 -45.93
CA GLN A 480 0.51 -0.71 -46.81
C GLN A 480 -0.89 -1.15 -47.25
N LYS A 481 -1.53 -2.17 -46.68
CA LYS A 481 -2.88 -2.61 -47.12
C LYS A 481 -3.93 -2.68 -46.02
N LEU A 482 -3.71 -2.04 -44.87
CA LEU A 482 -4.76 -1.81 -43.87
C LEU A 482 -5.47 -0.47 -44.18
N CYS A 483 -6.78 -0.41 -43.99
CA CYS A 483 -7.54 0.85 -44.17
C CYS A 483 -6.99 1.98 -43.28
N HIS A 484 -6.55 1.64 -42.10
CA HIS A 484 -5.94 2.52 -41.08
C HIS A 484 -5.21 1.61 -40.05
N PRO A 485 -4.11 2.04 -39.40
CA PRO A 485 -3.42 1.25 -38.38
C PRO A 485 -4.32 0.77 -37.24
N LEU A 486 -5.41 1.49 -36.94
CA LEU A 486 -6.40 1.15 -35.91
C LEU A 486 -7.70 0.58 -36.48
N CYS A 487 -7.71 0.08 -37.73
CA CYS A 487 -8.93 -0.42 -38.36
C CYS A 487 -9.29 -1.83 -37.89
N ASN A 488 -10.44 -1.96 -37.20
CA ASN A 488 -11.03 -3.23 -36.74
C ASN A 488 -12.09 -3.78 -37.70
N CYS A 489 -12.08 -3.42 -38.97
CA CYS A 489 -13.07 -3.95 -39.90
C CYS A 489 -12.84 -5.46 -40.15
N LYS A 490 -13.88 -6.21 -40.40
CA LYS A 490 -13.82 -7.66 -40.65
C LYS A 490 -12.85 -8.06 -41.76
N LYS A 491 -12.62 -7.20 -42.78
CA LYS A 491 -11.66 -7.44 -43.86
C LYS A 491 -10.21 -7.32 -43.40
N CYS A 492 -9.90 -6.38 -42.49
CA CYS A 492 -8.56 -6.22 -41.92
C CYS A 492 -8.27 -7.32 -40.89
N CYS A 493 -9.22 -7.61 -40.00
CA CYS A 493 -9.08 -8.69 -39.01
C CYS A 493 -8.94 -10.07 -39.68
N CYS A 494 -9.71 -10.37 -40.71
CA CYS A 494 -9.60 -11.64 -41.44
C CYS A 494 -8.30 -11.78 -42.26
N LYS A 495 -7.68 -10.69 -42.72
CA LYS A 495 -6.39 -10.74 -43.44
C LYS A 495 -5.22 -10.94 -42.49
N ILE A 496 -5.25 -10.31 -41.34
CA ILE A 496 -4.26 -10.50 -40.27
C ILE A 496 -4.27 -11.97 -39.79
N SER A 497 -5.47 -12.52 -39.55
CA SER A 497 -5.62 -13.90 -39.10
C SER A 497 -5.16 -14.95 -40.13
N LYS A 498 -5.37 -14.73 -41.44
CA LYS A 498 -5.02 -15.70 -42.50
C LYS A 498 -3.54 -15.73 -42.84
N ASN A 499 -2.79 -14.65 -42.68
CA ASN A 499 -1.34 -14.63 -42.94
C ASN A 499 -0.52 -15.07 -41.71
N LEU A 500 -1.06 -14.95 -40.48
CA LEU A 500 -0.44 -15.47 -39.24
C LEU A 500 -0.55 -17.00 -39.09
N LEU A 501 -1.50 -17.64 -39.79
CA LEU A 501 -1.78 -19.09 -39.67
C LEU A 501 -0.92 -19.98 -40.57
N LYS A 502 0.02 -19.44 -41.36
CA LYS A 502 0.79 -20.25 -42.34
C LYS A 502 2.27 -20.37 -42.08
N THR A 503 2.83 -19.75 -41.04
CA THR A 503 4.24 -19.90 -40.71
C THR A 503 4.44 -20.63 -39.38
N SER A 504 5.30 -21.65 -39.36
CA SER A 504 5.70 -22.31 -38.12
C SER A 504 6.15 -21.30 -37.08
N PRO A 505 5.68 -21.39 -35.83
CA PRO A 505 6.00 -20.38 -34.79
C PRO A 505 7.50 -20.38 -34.48
N THR A 506 8.09 -19.19 -34.48
CA THR A 506 9.51 -18.94 -34.19
C THR A 506 9.69 -18.14 -32.91
N VAL A 507 10.92 -17.92 -32.49
CA VAL A 507 11.28 -17.13 -31.31
C VAL A 507 10.72 -15.69 -31.36
N ILE A 508 10.51 -15.14 -32.57
CA ILE A 508 9.99 -13.78 -32.78
C ILE A 508 8.49 -13.71 -33.04
N SER A 509 7.81 -14.87 -33.16
CA SER A 509 6.37 -14.91 -33.41
C SER A 509 5.59 -14.27 -32.28
N ARG A 510 4.50 -13.55 -32.63
CA ARG A 510 3.66 -12.79 -31.72
C ARG A 510 2.21 -13.27 -31.79
N ASP A 511 1.54 -13.28 -30.65
CA ASP A 511 0.09 -13.53 -30.59
C ASP A 511 -0.73 -12.26 -30.94
N SER A 512 -2.06 -12.36 -30.78
CA SER A 512 -2.98 -11.25 -30.99
C SER A 512 -2.78 -10.06 -30.05
N HIS A 513 -2.07 -10.25 -28.93
CA HIS A 513 -1.71 -9.21 -27.96
C HIS A 513 -0.27 -8.69 -28.13
N GLY A 514 0.45 -9.20 -29.12
CA GLY A 514 1.86 -8.88 -29.37
C GLY A 514 2.84 -9.61 -28.47
N LEU A 515 2.39 -10.60 -27.69
CA LEU A 515 3.23 -11.38 -26.79
C LEU A 515 4.08 -12.39 -27.56
N THR A 516 5.36 -12.50 -27.22
CA THR A 516 6.27 -13.53 -27.72
C THR A 516 6.43 -14.64 -26.69
N ALA A 517 7.02 -15.77 -27.07
CA ALA A 517 7.36 -16.86 -26.16
C ALA A 517 8.18 -16.37 -24.95
N LEU A 518 9.07 -15.37 -25.14
CA LEU A 518 9.83 -14.77 -24.06
C LEU A 518 8.95 -14.00 -23.06
N HIS A 519 7.94 -13.25 -23.54
CA HIS A 519 6.96 -12.58 -22.63
C HIS A 519 6.23 -13.62 -21.79
N VAL A 520 5.70 -14.69 -22.41
CA VAL A 520 4.95 -15.73 -21.72
C VAL A 520 5.83 -16.47 -20.70
N ALA A 521 7.07 -16.80 -21.05
CA ALA A 521 8.02 -17.41 -20.14
C ALA A 521 8.30 -16.50 -18.91
N CYS A 522 8.37 -15.16 -19.11
CA CYS A 522 8.56 -14.18 -18.04
C CYS A 522 7.28 -14.00 -17.19
N ILE A 523 6.08 -14.07 -17.78
CA ILE A 523 4.79 -14.02 -17.06
C ILE A 523 4.68 -15.20 -16.10
N HIS A 524 5.12 -16.39 -16.53
CA HIS A 524 5.04 -17.63 -15.74
C HIS A 524 6.32 -17.94 -14.95
N GLY A 525 7.34 -17.09 -15.00
CA GLY A 525 8.57 -17.20 -14.22
C GLY A 525 9.46 -18.40 -14.56
N LYS A 526 9.35 -18.94 -15.78
CA LYS A 526 10.08 -20.13 -16.20
C LYS A 526 11.52 -19.79 -16.60
N ALA A 527 12.39 -19.60 -15.60
CA ALA A 527 13.77 -19.13 -15.79
C ALA A 527 14.57 -20.00 -16.78
N ASN A 528 14.44 -21.35 -16.72
CA ASN A 528 15.12 -22.26 -17.66
C ASN A 528 14.68 -22.05 -19.11
N ILE A 529 13.38 -21.80 -19.31
CA ILE A 529 12.83 -21.52 -20.65
C ILE A 529 13.29 -20.13 -21.12
N VAL A 530 13.29 -19.13 -20.23
CA VAL A 530 13.83 -17.79 -20.52
C VAL A 530 15.27 -17.90 -20.98
N GLU A 531 16.13 -18.65 -20.27
CA GLU A 531 17.52 -18.89 -20.63
C GLU A 531 17.63 -19.52 -22.02
N SER A 532 16.89 -20.61 -22.27
CA SER A 532 16.90 -21.30 -23.57
C SER A 532 16.46 -20.42 -24.74
N ILE A 533 15.43 -19.58 -24.53
CA ILE A 533 14.95 -18.63 -25.57
C ILE A 533 15.98 -17.52 -25.81
N LEU A 534 16.67 -17.04 -24.77
CA LEU A 534 17.73 -16.03 -24.89
C LEU A 534 18.96 -16.59 -25.61
N ASP A 535 19.33 -17.86 -25.38
CA ASP A 535 20.41 -18.56 -26.08
C ASP A 535 20.11 -18.71 -27.59
N MET A 536 18.83 -18.69 -27.98
CA MET A 536 18.40 -18.66 -29.37
C MET A 536 18.34 -17.23 -29.97
N ASN A 537 19.04 -16.28 -29.37
CA ASN A 537 19.12 -14.87 -29.81
C ASN A 537 17.78 -14.12 -29.87
N ALA A 538 16.84 -14.42 -28.96
CA ALA A 538 15.61 -13.65 -28.84
C ALA A 538 15.89 -12.18 -28.52
N LYS A 539 15.16 -11.27 -29.16
CA LYS A 539 15.26 -9.84 -28.86
C LYS A 539 14.70 -9.55 -27.45
N VAL A 540 15.57 -9.19 -26.52
CA VAL A 540 15.25 -9.00 -25.09
C VAL A 540 14.28 -7.85 -24.84
N ASN A 541 14.34 -6.78 -25.65
CA ASN A 541 13.56 -5.55 -25.48
C ASN A 541 12.35 -5.49 -26.43
N THR A 542 11.81 -6.65 -26.86
CA THR A 542 10.56 -6.69 -27.63
C THR A 542 9.42 -6.17 -26.77
N THR A 543 8.49 -5.44 -27.39
CA THR A 543 7.32 -4.86 -26.73
C THR A 543 6.05 -5.54 -27.23
N ASP A 544 5.04 -5.69 -26.36
CA ASP A 544 3.67 -6.05 -26.72
C ASP A 544 2.85 -4.83 -27.17
N LEU A 545 1.53 -4.98 -27.31
CA LEU A 545 0.63 -3.85 -27.67
C LEU A 545 0.54 -2.75 -26.60
N ASN A 546 0.91 -3.05 -25.35
CA ASN A 546 0.96 -2.09 -24.26
C ASN A 546 2.36 -1.50 -24.05
N GLU A 547 3.27 -1.71 -25.03
CA GLU A 547 4.69 -1.35 -24.93
C GLU A 547 5.41 -2.00 -23.74
N CYS A 548 4.84 -3.06 -23.15
CA CYS A 548 5.47 -3.81 -22.08
C CYS A 548 6.54 -4.75 -22.65
N THR A 549 7.72 -4.74 -22.05
CA THR A 549 8.82 -5.68 -22.36
C THR A 549 8.72 -6.92 -21.46
N PRO A 550 9.42 -8.02 -21.78
CA PRO A 550 9.53 -9.18 -20.88
C PRO A 550 9.99 -8.80 -19.46
N LEU A 551 10.85 -7.76 -19.33
CA LEU A 551 11.32 -7.25 -18.06
C LEU A 551 10.19 -6.62 -17.23
N HIS A 552 9.20 -5.95 -17.85
CA HIS A 552 8.02 -5.43 -17.15
C HIS A 552 7.21 -6.58 -16.53
N TYR A 553 6.98 -7.66 -17.29
CA TYR A 553 6.24 -8.82 -16.81
C TYR A 553 6.96 -9.57 -15.71
N ALA A 554 8.26 -9.84 -15.85
CA ALA A 554 9.06 -10.45 -14.80
C ALA A 554 9.04 -9.61 -13.51
N SER A 555 9.12 -8.27 -13.63
CA SER A 555 9.04 -7.33 -12.51
C SER A 555 7.65 -7.30 -11.87
N SER A 556 6.60 -7.30 -12.69
CA SER A 556 5.19 -7.27 -12.24
C SER A 556 4.78 -8.55 -11.52
N ARG A 557 5.31 -9.70 -11.92
CA ARG A 557 4.99 -11.01 -11.35
C ARG A 557 5.93 -11.45 -10.23
N GLY A 558 7.02 -10.72 -10.02
CA GLY A 558 7.97 -11.00 -8.94
C GLY A 558 8.99 -12.10 -9.27
N HIS A 559 9.17 -12.43 -10.55
CA HIS A 559 10.06 -13.51 -10.98
C HIS A 559 11.51 -13.02 -11.07
N GLN A 560 12.19 -12.99 -9.92
CA GLN A 560 13.53 -12.45 -9.76
C GLN A 560 14.57 -13.13 -10.67
N ASN A 561 14.54 -14.47 -10.82
CA ASN A 561 15.50 -15.19 -11.64
C ASN A 561 15.36 -14.84 -13.13
N ALA A 562 14.12 -14.82 -13.65
CA ALA A 562 13.84 -14.40 -15.02
C ALA A 562 14.26 -12.93 -15.25
N LEU A 563 13.99 -12.04 -14.28
CA LEU A 563 14.38 -10.64 -14.30
C LEU A 563 15.91 -10.49 -14.42
N LEU A 564 16.68 -11.20 -13.62
CA LEU A 564 18.14 -11.15 -13.64
C LEU A 564 18.71 -11.68 -14.96
N LEU A 565 18.18 -12.79 -15.49
CA LEU A 565 18.57 -13.31 -16.82
C LEU A 565 18.36 -12.26 -17.92
N LEU A 566 17.20 -11.58 -17.92
CA LEU A 566 16.91 -10.50 -18.88
C LEU A 566 17.89 -9.33 -18.75
N LEU A 567 18.18 -8.90 -17.52
CA LEU A 567 19.12 -7.80 -17.27
C LEU A 567 20.54 -8.14 -17.74
N HIS A 568 21.01 -9.37 -17.51
CA HIS A 568 22.30 -9.84 -18.00
C HIS A 568 22.34 -9.96 -19.52
N SER A 569 21.23 -10.27 -20.15
CA SER A 569 21.10 -10.31 -21.61
C SER A 569 20.89 -8.93 -22.25
N GLY A 570 20.99 -7.85 -21.45
CA GLY A 570 20.97 -6.49 -21.97
C GLY A 570 19.58 -5.81 -21.98
N ALA A 571 18.63 -6.27 -21.17
CA ALA A 571 17.34 -5.61 -21.04
C ALA A 571 17.50 -4.15 -20.59
N ASN A 572 16.64 -3.27 -21.11
CA ASN A 572 16.63 -1.86 -20.75
C ASN A 572 15.87 -1.66 -19.43
N ILE A 573 16.61 -1.38 -18.36
CA ILE A 573 16.09 -1.23 -17.00
C ILE A 573 15.12 -0.04 -16.83
N ASN A 574 15.21 0.97 -17.70
CA ASN A 574 14.41 2.20 -17.64
C ASN A 574 13.37 2.28 -18.76
N GLN A 575 13.10 1.20 -19.49
CA GLN A 575 12.08 1.19 -20.52
C GLN A 575 10.73 1.51 -19.89
N ALA A 576 9.98 2.42 -20.50
CA ALA A 576 8.62 2.75 -20.09
C ALA A 576 7.60 2.04 -20.98
N ASN A 577 6.47 1.63 -20.42
CA ASN A 577 5.32 1.13 -21.17
C ASN A 577 4.38 2.31 -21.56
N ILE A 578 3.22 2.01 -22.15
CA ILE A 578 2.22 3.00 -22.58
C ILE A 578 1.78 3.95 -21.45
N ASP A 579 1.64 3.45 -20.22
CA ASP A 579 1.31 4.24 -19.02
C ASP A 579 2.54 4.93 -18.41
N LYS A 580 3.68 4.93 -19.10
CA LYS A 580 4.99 5.39 -18.61
C LYS A 580 5.48 4.68 -17.35
N ASN A 581 4.95 3.52 -17.02
CA ASN A 581 5.49 2.69 -15.95
C ASN A 581 6.79 2.02 -16.41
N THR A 582 7.83 2.10 -15.58
CA THR A 582 9.06 1.35 -15.77
C THR A 582 8.98 0.00 -15.06
N PRO A 583 9.89 -0.97 -15.31
CA PRO A 583 9.95 -2.20 -14.54
C PRO A 583 10.01 -1.98 -13.03
N LEU A 584 10.67 -0.90 -12.58
CA LEU A 584 10.69 -0.52 -11.16
C LEU A 584 9.31 -0.13 -10.64
N HIS A 585 8.51 0.66 -11.39
CA HIS A 585 7.12 0.96 -11.02
C HIS A 585 6.30 -0.32 -10.87
N MET A 586 6.45 -1.27 -11.81
CA MET A 586 5.70 -2.53 -11.80
C MET A 586 6.07 -3.40 -10.59
N ALA A 587 7.36 -3.53 -10.28
CA ALA A 587 7.84 -4.28 -9.12
C ALA A 587 7.37 -3.67 -7.80
N VAL A 588 7.42 -2.34 -7.67
CA VAL A 588 6.96 -1.62 -6.48
C VAL A 588 5.44 -1.69 -6.32
N ASN A 589 4.69 -1.46 -7.40
CA ASN A 589 3.23 -1.47 -7.37
C ASN A 589 2.66 -2.81 -6.87
N ASN A 590 3.34 -3.91 -7.18
CA ASN A 590 2.92 -5.27 -6.80
C ASN A 590 3.67 -5.79 -5.55
N GLY A 591 4.50 -4.98 -4.91
CA GLY A 591 5.15 -5.31 -3.62
C GLY A 591 6.27 -6.35 -3.71
N HIS A 592 6.92 -6.49 -4.87
CA HIS A 592 7.99 -7.46 -5.09
C HIS A 592 9.35 -6.94 -4.65
N MET A 593 9.62 -6.95 -3.34
CA MET A 593 10.86 -6.46 -2.73
C MET A 593 12.12 -7.05 -3.40
N ASN A 594 12.13 -8.35 -3.70
CA ASN A 594 13.29 -9.01 -4.31
C ASN A 594 13.58 -8.49 -5.71
N CYS A 595 12.55 -8.22 -6.52
CA CYS A 595 12.72 -7.61 -7.85
C CYS A 595 13.19 -6.16 -7.75
N VAL A 596 12.66 -5.38 -6.78
CA VAL A 596 13.14 -4.01 -6.52
C VAL A 596 14.61 -4.01 -6.13
N LYS A 597 15.01 -4.89 -5.19
CA LYS A 597 16.42 -5.08 -4.81
C LYS A 597 17.28 -5.45 -6.03
N ALA A 598 16.85 -6.43 -6.82
CA ALA A 598 17.59 -6.90 -7.98
C ALA A 598 17.79 -5.80 -9.02
N LEU A 599 16.76 -4.99 -9.31
CA LEU A 599 16.86 -3.85 -10.24
C LEU A 599 17.86 -2.80 -9.75
N ILE A 600 17.77 -2.39 -8.48
CA ILE A 600 18.64 -1.34 -7.91
C ILE A 600 20.08 -1.84 -7.83
N TYR A 601 20.31 -3.01 -7.26
CA TYR A 601 21.67 -3.54 -7.09
C TYR A 601 22.32 -3.93 -8.41
N PHE A 602 21.55 -4.46 -9.38
CA PHE A 602 22.09 -4.72 -10.71
C PHE A 602 22.53 -3.42 -11.41
N ALA A 603 21.72 -2.34 -11.30
CA ALA A 603 22.06 -1.04 -11.87
C ALA A 603 23.37 -0.48 -11.25
N GLU A 604 23.52 -0.60 -9.95
CA GLU A 604 24.68 -0.17 -9.20
C GLU A 604 25.94 -0.96 -9.62
N HIS A 605 25.85 -2.29 -9.76
CA HIS A 605 26.94 -3.18 -10.16
C HIS A 605 27.36 -2.99 -11.62
N SER A 606 26.40 -2.89 -12.52
CA SER A 606 26.63 -2.74 -13.96
C SER A 606 26.98 -1.31 -14.37
N ARG A 607 27.12 -0.37 -13.42
CA ARG A 607 27.30 1.08 -13.65
C ARG A 607 26.21 1.69 -14.54
N ARG A 608 25.04 1.07 -14.63
CA ARG A 608 23.86 1.60 -15.33
C ARG A 608 23.08 2.48 -14.38
N ARG A 609 22.62 3.64 -14.85
CA ARG A 609 21.80 4.53 -14.03
C ARG A 609 20.34 4.06 -14.05
N ILE A 610 19.79 3.69 -12.92
CA ILE A 610 18.34 3.50 -12.75
C ILE A 610 17.69 4.85 -12.40
N LYS A 611 16.56 5.15 -13.06
CA LYS A 611 15.81 6.38 -12.83
C LYS A 611 14.80 6.15 -11.70
N ILE A 612 15.21 6.34 -10.45
CA ILE A 612 14.38 6.07 -9.26
C ILE A 612 13.22 7.07 -9.14
N ASN A 613 13.43 8.33 -9.53
CA ASN A 613 12.44 9.42 -9.45
C ASN A 613 11.64 9.62 -10.74
N CYS A 614 11.66 8.65 -11.69
CA CYS A 614 10.83 8.80 -12.89
C CYS A 614 9.34 8.70 -12.52
N THR A 615 8.52 9.43 -13.29
CA THR A 615 7.08 9.50 -13.09
C THR A 615 6.34 8.73 -14.18
N ASN A 616 5.27 8.03 -13.79
CA ASN A 616 4.34 7.40 -14.71
C ASN A 616 3.34 8.42 -15.30
N GLU A 617 2.33 7.95 -16.06
CA GLU A 617 1.33 8.81 -16.66
C GLU A 617 0.55 9.64 -15.64
N SER A 618 0.24 9.11 -14.46
CA SER A 618 -0.42 9.85 -13.36
C SER A 618 0.54 10.79 -12.61
N GLY A 619 1.82 10.85 -12.99
CA GLY A 619 2.85 11.61 -12.29
C GLY A 619 3.39 10.92 -11.03
N ASN A 620 2.99 9.69 -10.75
CA ASN A 620 3.46 8.96 -9.57
C ASN A 620 4.88 8.42 -9.80
N THR A 621 5.76 8.62 -8.82
CA THR A 621 7.06 7.94 -8.74
C THR A 621 6.89 6.55 -8.09
N PRO A 622 7.88 5.65 -8.18
CA PRO A 622 7.85 4.41 -7.43
C PRO A 622 7.61 4.61 -5.93
N LEU A 623 8.12 5.71 -5.33
CA LEU A 623 7.92 6.03 -3.91
C LEU A 623 6.45 6.37 -3.58
N HIS A 624 5.74 7.07 -4.47
CA HIS A 624 4.28 7.28 -4.31
C HIS A 624 3.53 5.96 -4.22
N LEU A 625 3.88 4.99 -5.10
CA LEU A 625 3.24 3.67 -5.10
C LEU A 625 3.58 2.87 -3.84
N ALA A 626 4.85 2.91 -3.39
CA ALA A 626 5.26 2.25 -2.14
C ALA A 626 4.52 2.82 -0.92
N SER A 627 4.36 4.15 -0.87
CA SER A 627 3.62 4.83 0.20
C SER A 627 2.13 4.51 0.16
N LYS A 628 1.52 4.53 -1.04
CA LYS A 628 0.11 4.19 -1.24
C LYS A 628 -0.23 2.78 -0.75
N TRP A 629 0.60 1.80 -1.08
CA TRP A 629 0.33 0.39 -0.75
C TRP A 629 0.89 -0.05 0.61
N GLY A 630 1.53 0.86 1.35
CA GLY A 630 2.04 0.58 2.70
C GLY A 630 3.31 -0.29 2.73
N TYR A 631 4.09 -0.36 1.66
CA TYR A 631 5.30 -1.20 1.58
C TYR A 631 6.50 -0.51 2.25
N GLU A 632 6.56 -0.56 3.58
CA GLU A 632 7.60 0.11 4.38
C GLU A 632 9.02 -0.24 3.93
N GLY A 633 9.33 -1.52 3.77
CA GLY A 633 10.66 -1.97 3.37
C GLY A 633 11.06 -1.48 1.97
N ILE A 634 10.12 -1.44 1.02
CA ILE A 634 10.36 -0.92 -0.33
C ILE A 634 10.55 0.60 -0.28
N ALA A 635 9.71 1.32 0.46
CA ALA A 635 9.84 2.77 0.62
C ALA A 635 11.20 3.15 1.21
N ARG A 636 11.64 2.45 2.26
CA ARG A 636 12.96 2.61 2.87
C ARG A 636 14.09 2.38 1.87
N LEU A 637 14.02 1.28 1.12
CA LEU A 637 15.03 0.95 0.10
C LEU A 637 15.10 2.01 -1.01
N LEU A 638 13.95 2.51 -1.49
CA LEU A 638 13.90 3.56 -2.51
C LEU A 638 14.54 4.86 -2.00
N ILE A 639 14.23 5.27 -0.77
CA ILE A 639 14.77 6.47 -0.14
C ILE A 639 16.30 6.37 0.05
N GLU A 640 16.78 5.24 0.55
CA GLU A 640 18.22 4.98 0.70
C GLU A 640 18.98 5.07 -0.62
N ASN A 641 18.29 4.88 -1.74
CA ASN A 641 18.85 4.98 -3.08
C ASN A 641 18.48 6.28 -3.81
N GLY A 642 18.05 7.32 -3.07
CA GLY A 642 17.86 8.68 -3.59
C GLY A 642 16.46 8.96 -4.14
N ALA A 643 15.42 8.26 -3.69
CA ALA A 643 14.05 8.64 -3.98
C ALA A 643 13.65 9.89 -3.19
N GLU A 644 13.07 10.87 -3.88
CA GLU A 644 12.67 12.15 -3.31
C GLU A 644 11.17 12.12 -2.92
N PRO A 645 10.84 12.25 -1.63
CA PRO A 645 9.46 12.20 -1.17
C PRO A 645 8.64 13.48 -1.43
N SER A 646 9.32 14.58 -1.80
CA SER A 646 8.69 15.89 -2.06
C SER A 646 8.14 16.06 -3.48
N ILE A 647 8.42 15.12 -4.39
CA ILE A 647 7.91 15.17 -5.76
C ILE A 647 6.38 15.12 -5.72
N GLN A 648 5.73 16.01 -6.46
CA GLN A 648 4.27 16.04 -6.61
C GLN A 648 3.86 15.31 -7.89
N ASN A 649 2.78 14.52 -7.79
CA ASN A 649 2.15 13.91 -8.96
C ASN A 649 1.20 14.90 -9.67
N ARG A 650 0.48 14.46 -10.72
CA ARG A 650 -0.47 15.31 -11.46
C ARG A 650 -1.66 15.80 -10.61
N SER A 651 -1.96 15.15 -9.50
CA SER A 651 -3.00 15.56 -8.54
C SER A 651 -2.42 16.42 -7.40
N HIS A 652 -1.21 16.98 -7.58
CA HIS A 652 -0.48 17.77 -6.57
C HIS A 652 -0.25 17.04 -5.23
N LYS A 653 -0.32 15.70 -5.22
CA LYS A 653 -0.05 14.87 -4.04
C LYS A 653 1.39 14.39 -4.03
N THR A 654 2.01 14.42 -2.86
CA THR A 654 3.34 13.89 -2.57
C THR A 654 3.26 12.46 -2.04
N ALA A 655 4.42 11.81 -1.85
CA ALA A 655 4.48 10.51 -1.20
C ALA A 655 3.96 10.54 0.25
N TYR A 656 4.05 11.71 0.93
CA TYR A 656 3.50 11.91 2.28
C TYR A 656 1.97 11.84 2.31
N ASP A 657 1.30 12.39 1.28
CA ASP A 657 -0.16 12.44 1.19
C ASP A 657 -0.78 11.05 0.94
N TYR A 658 0.01 10.12 0.43
CA TYR A 658 -0.39 8.71 0.26
C TYR A 658 -0.08 7.82 1.46
N ALA A 659 0.65 8.32 2.46
CA ALA A 659 1.06 7.53 3.61
C ALA A 659 -0.10 7.36 4.61
N HIS A 660 -0.69 6.17 4.66
CA HIS A 660 -1.83 5.85 5.52
C HIS A 660 -1.43 5.55 6.97
N ASN A 661 -0.17 5.18 7.24
CA ASN A 661 0.29 4.79 8.55
C ASN A 661 1.54 5.57 9.00
N LEU A 662 1.74 5.64 10.32
CA LEU A 662 2.85 6.38 10.91
C LEU A 662 4.22 5.74 10.60
N LYS A 663 4.29 4.43 10.30
CA LYS A 663 5.56 3.74 9.95
C LYS A 663 6.11 4.29 8.64
N ILE A 664 5.25 4.38 7.59
CA ILE A 664 5.63 5.00 6.31
C ILE A 664 6.00 6.47 6.51
N LEU A 665 5.18 7.23 7.26
CA LEU A 665 5.48 8.65 7.55
C LEU A 665 6.83 8.81 8.25
N HIS A 666 7.17 7.92 9.17
CA HIS A 666 8.48 7.94 9.85
C HIS A 666 9.61 7.66 8.85
N VAL A 667 9.46 6.67 7.96
CA VAL A 667 10.44 6.35 6.92
C VAL A 667 10.64 7.55 5.98
N LEU A 668 9.56 8.22 5.54
CA LEU A 668 9.63 9.39 4.68
C LEU A 668 10.30 10.59 5.39
N LYS A 669 10.05 10.79 6.70
CA LYS A 669 10.63 11.87 7.51
C LYS A 669 12.09 11.63 7.91
N SER A 670 12.54 10.38 8.02
CA SER A 670 13.92 10.06 8.37
C SER A 670 14.95 10.52 7.31
N CYS A 671 14.46 11.04 6.20
CA CYS A 671 15.25 11.58 5.10
C CYS A 671 15.47 13.10 5.16
N THR A 672 15.33 13.74 6.32
CA THR A 672 15.79 15.12 6.47
C THR A 672 17.33 15.19 6.38
N PRO A 673 17.89 16.21 5.76
CA PRO A 673 19.22 16.23 5.13
C PRO A 673 20.43 16.20 6.06
N SER A 674 20.32 15.76 7.30
CA SER A 674 21.45 15.77 8.24
C SER A 674 22.60 14.79 7.90
N LEU A 675 22.38 13.81 7.02
CA LEU A 675 23.43 12.88 6.56
C LEU A 675 23.89 13.16 5.11
N TYR A 676 23.04 13.75 4.25
CA TYR A 676 23.39 14.09 2.88
C TYR A 676 24.17 15.41 2.79
N GLU A 677 23.91 16.37 3.65
CA GLU A 677 24.74 17.59 3.76
C GLU A 677 26.18 17.28 4.21
N TYR A 678 26.37 16.24 5.05
CA TYR A 678 27.72 15.84 5.47
C TYR A 678 28.55 15.17 4.38
N ILE A 679 27.90 14.56 3.37
CA ILE A 679 28.58 13.91 2.23
C ILE A 679 28.81 14.92 1.08
N HIS A 680 27.93 15.90 0.89
CA HIS A 680 28.10 16.94 -0.10
C HIS A 680 29.05 18.08 0.33
N ILE A 681 29.09 18.40 1.64
CA ILE A 681 30.02 19.39 2.20
C ILE A 681 31.46 18.87 2.11
N THR A 682 31.71 17.55 2.17
CA THR A 682 33.06 16.98 1.99
C THR A 682 33.53 16.93 0.53
N ASN A 683 32.63 17.11 -0.45
CA ASN A 683 33.00 17.12 -1.88
C ASN A 683 33.07 18.53 -2.50
N SER A 684 32.45 19.57 -1.89
CA SER A 684 32.55 20.96 -2.35
C SER A 684 33.71 21.73 -1.68
N ASP A 685 34.17 21.30 -0.49
CA ASP A 685 35.20 22.03 0.25
C ASP A 685 36.64 21.64 -0.07
N VAL A 686 36.84 20.69 -1.00
CA VAL A 686 38.21 20.34 -1.43
C VAL A 686 38.77 21.33 -2.45
N THR A 687 37.97 22.23 -3.00
CA THR A 687 38.44 23.20 -4.02
C THR A 687 38.62 24.64 -3.53
N THR A 688 38.23 25.00 -2.31
CA THR A 688 38.28 26.41 -1.85
C THR A 688 39.03 26.70 -0.53
N LEU A 689 39.67 25.71 0.09
CA LEU A 689 40.49 25.90 1.29
C LEU A 689 41.98 25.81 1.03
N ASN A 690 42.45 26.65 0.10
CA ASN A 690 43.85 27.01 -0.01
C ASN A 690 44.04 28.51 0.28
N SER A 691 43.63 29.01 1.42
CA SER A 691 44.24 30.22 2.03
C SER A 691 43.70 30.45 3.44
N LYS A 692 44.68 30.47 4.35
CA LYS A 692 44.72 31.09 5.71
C LYS A 692 44.35 30.25 6.91
N THR A 693 45.40 29.83 7.58
CA THR A 693 45.74 30.00 9.04
C THR A 693 44.79 29.37 10.07
N ASP A 694 45.19 28.64 11.04
CA ASP A 694 46.32 28.67 11.94
C ASP A 694 46.34 27.34 12.79
N ASN A 695 47.55 27.06 13.24
CA ASN A 695 47.96 25.95 14.10
C ASN A 695 47.13 25.77 15.38
N SER A 696 46.65 24.52 15.60
CA SER A 696 46.95 23.76 16.82
C SER A 696 46.11 22.51 16.86
N LEU A 697 46.68 21.44 16.47
CA LEU A 697 46.63 20.07 17.01
C LEU A 697 47.26 19.13 15.94
N GLY A 698 48.48 18.77 16.23
CA GLY A 698 49.32 18.07 15.29
C GLY A 698 48.88 16.64 14.99
N ILE A 699 48.50 16.45 13.73
CA ILE A 699 48.60 15.17 13.05
C ILE A 699 49.23 15.49 11.70
N LYS A 700 50.50 15.15 11.58
CA LYS A 700 51.25 15.18 10.33
C LYS A 700 50.65 14.18 9.37
N LEU A 701 49.89 14.68 8.38
CA LEU A 701 49.51 13.92 7.20
C LEU A 701 50.69 13.96 6.19
N THR A 702 51.44 12.89 6.19
CA THR A 702 52.41 12.63 5.09
C THR A 702 51.62 12.30 3.80
N LYS A 703 51.86 13.07 2.77
CA LYS A 703 51.34 12.86 1.43
C LYS A 703 51.79 11.52 0.87
N THR A 704 50.90 10.54 0.79
CA THR A 704 50.96 9.46 -0.20
C THR A 704 49.56 9.27 -0.78
N GLY A 705 49.39 9.70 -2.03
CA GLY A 705 48.13 9.92 -2.74
C GLY A 705 47.33 8.67 -3.14
N ASN A 706 47.57 7.46 -2.57
CA ASN A 706 46.82 6.24 -2.92
C ASN A 706 46.11 5.55 -1.71
N SER A 707 46.32 6.01 -0.50
CA SER A 707 45.71 5.36 0.67
C SER A 707 44.35 5.99 1.10
N ALA A 708 44.13 7.27 0.83
CA ALA A 708 42.91 7.95 1.22
C ALA A 708 41.70 7.55 0.34
N SER A 709 41.93 7.23 -0.94
CA SER A 709 40.89 6.73 -1.84
C SER A 709 40.40 5.32 -1.42
N LYS A 710 41.28 4.43 -1.06
CA LYS A 710 40.95 3.06 -0.62
C LYS A 710 40.18 3.03 0.70
N THR A 711 40.44 3.93 1.64
CA THR A 711 39.70 3.99 2.91
C THR A 711 38.25 4.48 2.72
N VAL A 712 38.02 5.43 1.81
CA VAL A 712 36.64 5.89 1.51
C VAL A 712 35.84 4.81 0.74
N GLU A 713 36.49 4.06 -0.17
CA GLU A 713 35.84 2.93 -0.84
C GLU A 713 35.52 1.80 0.12
N ASN A 714 36.39 1.48 1.05
CA ASN A 714 36.16 0.46 2.08
C ASN A 714 35.05 0.86 3.06
N LEU A 715 34.91 2.13 3.42
CA LEU A 715 33.81 2.62 4.25
C LEU A 715 32.45 2.50 3.53
N LYS A 716 32.38 2.87 2.24
CA LYS A 716 31.17 2.67 1.44
C LYS A 716 30.84 1.19 1.26
N LEU A 717 31.85 0.34 1.10
CA LEU A 717 31.64 -1.11 0.99
C LEU A 717 31.14 -1.69 2.31
N LEU A 718 31.70 -1.28 3.45
CA LEU A 718 31.22 -1.67 4.77
C LEU A 718 29.77 -1.25 4.98
N GLU A 719 29.41 -0.04 4.63
CA GLU A 719 28.02 0.44 4.73
C GLU A 719 27.05 -0.44 3.94
N ARG A 720 27.40 -0.88 2.73
CA ARG A 720 26.63 -1.83 1.93
C ARG A 720 26.52 -3.20 2.59
N ILE A 721 27.63 -3.69 3.15
CA ILE A 721 27.64 -4.96 3.92
C ILE A 721 26.71 -4.86 5.12
N LEU A 722 26.80 -3.79 5.90
CA LEU A 722 25.96 -3.59 7.09
C LEU A 722 24.47 -3.46 6.72
N LYS A 723 24.16 -2.81 5.59
CA LYS A 723 22.78 -2.78 5.06
C LYS A 723 22.28 -4.17 4.66
N ALA A 724 23.08 -4.95 3.93
CA ALA A 724 22.73 -6.33 3.56
C ALA A 724 22.47 -7.18 4.81
N ILE A 725 23.29 -7.05 5.84
CA ILE A 725 23.12 -7.73 7.13
C ILE A 725 21.84 -7.28 7.84
N SER A 726 21.55 -5.99 7.87
CA SER A 726 20.32 -5.47 8.51
C SER A 726 19.03 -5.95 7.84
N TYR A 727 19.08 -6.28 6.55
CA TYR A 727 17.98 -6.88 5.81
C TYR A 727 17.95 -8.42 5.88
N GLY A 728 18.91 -9.04 6.55
CA GLY A 728 19.01 -10.49 6.64
C GLY A 728 19.49 -11.17 5.35
N ASP A 729 20.04 -10.41 4.39
CA ASP A 729 20.51 -10.94 3.13
C ASP A 729 21.96 -11.44 3.23
N VAL A 730 22.11 -12.67 3.74
CA VAL A 730 23.41 -13.31 3.97
C VAL A 730 24.20 -13.49 2.67
N LYS A 731 23.53 -13.86 1.57
CA LYS A 731 24.19 -14.07 0.27
C LYS A 731 24.80 -12.77 -0.26
N LEU A 732 24.05 -11.67 -0.16
CA LEU A 732 24.50 -10.36 -0.59
C LEU A 732 25.65 -9.84 0.30
N ALA A 733 25.56 -10.04 1.62
CA ALA A 733 26.66 -9.69 2.51
C ALA A 733 27.95 -10.44 2.17
N CYS A 734 27.87 -11.77 1.95
CA CYS A 734 29.00 -12.60 1.52
C CYS A 734 29.58 -12.13 0.18
N PHE A 735 28.72 -11.75 -0.78
CA PHE A 735 29.17 -11.24 -2.06
C PHE A 735 29.98 -9.94 -1.91
N TYR A 736 29.50 -8.97 -1.14
CA TYR A 736 30.23 -7.72 -0.90
C TYR A 736 31.56 -7.94 -0.18
N MET A 737 31.65 -8.98 0.65
CA MET A 737 32.89 -9.37 1.35
C MET A 737 33.80 -10.27 0.52
N ASN A 738 33.40 -10.60 -0.73
CA ASN A 738 34.11 -11.57 -1.58
C ASN A 738 34.25 -12.97 -0.97
N ILE A 739 33.26 -13.37 -0.16
CA ILE A 739 33.20 -14.70 0.46
C ILE A 739 32.32 -15.61 -0.39
N ASN A 740 32.82 -16.79 -0.74
CA ASN A 740 32.04 -17.76 -1.50
C ASN A 740 31.00 -18.44 -0.62
N TYR A 741 29.76 -17.96 -0.63
CA TYR A 741 28.64 -18.48 0.14
C TYR A 741 28.37 -19.99 -0.11
N SER A 742 28.46 -20.43 -1.37
CA SER A 742 28.17 -21.82 -1.76
C SER A 742 29.16 -22.83 -1.17
N ALA A 743 30.32 -22.40 -0.70
CA ALA A 743 31.31 -23.29 -0.08
C ALA A 743 30.89 -23.73 1.34
N TYR A 744 29.99 -22.99 1.98
CA TYR A 744 29.59 -23.17 3.38
C TYR A 744 28.21 -23.81 3.54
N VAL A 745 27.35 -23.70 2.54
CA VAL A 745 26.03 -24.30 2.51
C VAL A 745 26.11 -25.58 1.70
N GLY A 746 26.09 -26.72 2.37
CA GLY A 746 26.25 -28.06 1.80
C GLY A 746 25.17 -28.45 0.79
N SER A 747 25.13 -27.80 -0.37
CA SER A 747 24.38 -28.25 -1.54
C SER A 747 25.31 -29.02 -2.44
N ASN A 748 24.89 -30.23 -2.88
CA ASN A 748 25.57 -31.14 -3.80
C ASN A 748 25.80 -30.59 -5.21
N THR A 749 25.95 -29.27 -5.37
CA THR A 749 26.29 -28.61 -6.61
C THR A 749 27.75 -28.21 -6.59
N LYS A 750 28.54 -28.79 -7.52
CA LYS A 750 29.98 -28.53 -7.67
C LYS A 750 30.28 -27.03 -7.61
N PRO A 751 31.38 -26.63 -6.93
CA PRO A 751 31.80 -25.24 -6.84
C PRO A 751 32.42 -24.80 -8.16
N ASN A 752 31.61 -24.36 -9.10
CA ASN A 752 32.11 -23.72 -10.31
C ASN A 752 31.34 -22.44 -10.56
N GLY A 753 31.96 -21.34 -10.28
CA GLY A 753 31.63 -20.04 -10.78
C GLY A 753 30.94 -19.12 -9.79
N SER A 754 31.67 -18.12 -9.39
CA SER A 754 31.17 -17.02 -8.62
C SER A 754 30.18 -16.22 -9.47
N ASN A 755 29.00 -15.98 -8.96
CA ASN A 755 27.96 -15.19 -9.59
C ASN A 755 28.40 -13.73 -9.70
N CYS A 756 28.18 -13.05 -10.82
CA CYS A 756 28.45 -11.61 -10.95
C CYS A 756 27.50 -10.78 -10.06
N HIS A 757 26.43 -11.38 -9.60
CA HIS A 757 25.51 -10.86 -8.59
C HIS A 757 25.06 -12.03 -7.69
N PRO A 758 24.97 -11.84 -6.36
CA PRO A 758 24.65 -12.93 -5.41
C PRO A 758 23.30 -13.59 -5.64
N LEU A 759 22.40 -12.91 -6.35
CA LEU A 759 21.05 -13.38 -6.67
C LEU A 759 20.96 -13.97 -8.09
N CYS A 760 22.05 -14.03 -8.87
CA CYS A 760 22.04 -14.51 -10.24
C CYS A 760 22.58 -15.92 -10.35
N GLU A 761 21.80 -16.82 -10.95
CA GLU A 761 22.13 -18.22 -11.18
C GLU A 761 22.40 -18.53 -12.67
N CYS A 762 22.48 -17.53 -13.54
CA CYS A 762 22.70 -17.72 -14.97
C CYS A 762 24.09 -18.32 -15.28
N GLN A 763 24.22 -19.05 -16.39
CA GLN A 763 25.48 -19.66 -16.80
C GLN A 763 26.60 -18.65 -17.09
N VAL A 764 26.25 -17.43 -17.54
CA VAL A 764 27.20 -16.35 -17.81
C VAL A 764 27.82 -15.84 -16.50
N CYS A 765 26.98 -15.70 -15.44
CA CYS A 765 27.45 -15.30 -14.14
C CYS A 765 28.28 -16.39 -13.45
N ARG A 766 28.02 -17.66 -13.75
CA ARG A 766 28.82 -18.79 -13.27
C ARG A 766 30.23 -18.81 -13.90
N LYS A 767 30.43 -18.16 -15.05
CA LYS A 767 31.70 -18.18 -15.79
C LYS A 767 32.63 -16.98 -15.53
N ASN A 768 32.13 -15.86 -15.03
CA ASN A 768 32.89 -14.59 -14.93
C ASN A 768 32.95 -14.10 -13.48
N THR A 769 33.94 -14.64 -12.72
CA THR A 769 34.23 -14.02 -11.44
C THR A 769 35.67 -13.89 -11.15
N THR A 770 36.09 -12.68 -11.24
CA THR A 770 37.21 -12.16 -10.42
C THR A 770 36.73 -10.85 -9.81
N CYS A 771 36.05 -10.89 -8.66
CA CYS A 771 35.96 -9.73 -7.81
C CYS A 771 37.31 -9.55 -7.11
N THR A 772 38.09 -8.58 -7.52
CA THR A 772 39.40 -8.24 -6.93
C THR A 772 39.21 -7.18 -5.85
N SER A 773 38.55 -7.50 -4.74
CA SER A 773 38.65 -6.68 -3.53
C SER A 773 38.99 -7.58 -2.34
N ASP A 774 40.19 -7.47 -1.83
CA ASP A 774 40.60 -8.06 -0.55
C ASP A 774 39.90 -7.27 0.58
N TYR A 775 38.65 -7.67 0.91
CA TYR A 775 37.92 -7.10 2.05
C TYR A 775 38.44 -7.75 3.33
N ASP A 776 38.88 -6.91 4.28
CA ASP A 776 39.24 -7.37 5.60
C ASP A 776 37.96 -7.61 6.44
N VAL A 777 37.69 -8.87 6.78
CA VAL A 777 36.49 -9.26 7.56
C VAL A 777 36.44 -8.57 8.95
N ASN A 778 37.57 -8.11 9.46
CA ASN A 778 37.71 -7.39 10.73
C ASN A 778 37.63 -5.86 10.55
N PHE A 779 37.39 -5.37 9.36
CA PHE A 779 37.23 -3.93 9.13
C PHE A 779 36.00 -3.40 9.89
N SER A 780 36.18 -2.28 10.60
CA SER A 780 35.17 -1.68 11.46
C SER A 780 34.76 -0.28 10.98
N ASP A 781 33.53 0.11 11.29
CA ASP A 781 33.01 1.46 11.07
C ASP A 781 33.68 2.49 12.01
N SER A 782 33.23 3.76 11.90
CA SER A 782 33.69 4.85 12.76
C SER A 782 33.39 4.62 14.26
N ASN A 783 32.50 3.69 14.59
CA ASN A 783 32.14 3.29 15.95
C ASN A 783 32.86 2.00 16.41
N GLY A 784 33.78 1.46 15.63
CA GLY A 784 34.46 0.20 15.90
C GLY A 784 33.59 -1.03 15.69
N VAL A 785 32.41 -0.88 15.02
CA VAL A 785 31.49 -1.99 14.82
C VAL A 785 31.86 -2.75 13.53
N THR A 786 32.10 -4.06 13.64
CA THR A 786 32.44 -4.96 12.52
C THR A 786 31.18 -5.66 11.98
N ALA A 787 31.32 -6.33 10.83
CA ALA A 787 30.26 -7.17 10.26
C ALA A 787 29.75 -8.23 11.25
N LEU A 788 30.65 -8.81 12.07
CA LEU A 788 30.28 -9.80 13.08
C LEU A 788 29.42 -9.20 14.21
N HIS A 789 29.68 -7.97 14.64
CA HIS A 789 28.82 -7.27 15.61
C HIS A 789 27.38 -7.13 15.09
N TYR A 790 27.21 -6.72 13.84
CA TYR A 790 25.89 -6.58 13.22
C TYR A 790 25.21 -7.94 13.03
N ALA A 791 25.93 -8.95 12.52
CA ALA A 791 25.40 -10.30 12.36
C ALA A 791 24.92 -10.88 13.70
N ALA A 792 25.69 -10.66 14.77
CA ALA A 792 25.33 -11.07 16.12
C ALA A 792 24.10 -10.32 16.66
N ARG A 793 24.02 -9.02 16.45
CA ARG A 793 22.86 -8.19 16.85
C ARG A 793 21.57 -8.64 16.18
N TYR A 794 21.61 -8.94 14.87
CA TYR A 794 20.42 -9.36 14.12
C TYR A 794 20.12 -10.85 14.25
N GLY A 795 21.02 -11.66 14.77
CA GLY A 795 20.82 -13.10 15.00
C GLY A 795 20.97 -13.93 13.74
N LEU A 796 21.87 -13.53 12.84
CA LEU A 796 22.18 -14.25 11.60
C LEU A 796 23.29 -15.29 11.89
N ASP A 797 22.88 -16.43 12.46
CA ASP A 797 23.76 -17.54 12.87
C ASP A 797 24.58 -18.08 11.69
N GLU A 798 23.98 -18.25 10.52
CA GLU A 798 24.64 -18.68 9.29
C GLU A 798 25.77 -17.70 8.91
N LEU A 799 25.51 -16.39 8.90
CA LEU A 799 26.52 -15.39 8.58
C LEU A 799 27.61 -15.31 9.65
N CYS A 800 27.24 -15.40 10.94
CA CYS A 800 28.21 -15.44 12.04
C CYS A 800 29.18 -16.61 11.85
N ASN A 801 28.67 -17.80 11.53
CA ASN A 801 29.48 -18.98 11.26
C ASN A 801 30.43 -18.75 10.06
N ILE A 802 29.93 -18.22 8.96
CA ILE A 802 30.76 -17.92 7.77
C ILE A 802 31.86 -16.90 8.12
N LEU A 803 31.51 -15.82 8.84
CA LEU A 803 32.51 -14.80 9.24
C LEU A 803 33.61 -15.38 10.16
N ILE A 804 33.23 -16.22 11.12
CA ILE A 804 34.19 -16.88 12.05
C ILE A 804 35.11 -17.82 11.25
N LEU A 805 34.59 -18.62 10.34
CA LEU A 805 35.38 -19.48 9.47
C LEU A 805 36.34 -18.69 8.57
N ASN A 806 35.99 -17.45 8.23
CA ASN A 806 36.87 -16.51 7.50
C ASN A 806 37.73 -15.65 8.46
N LYS A 807 37.99 -16.10 9.66
CA LYS A 807 38.89 -15.50 10.65
C LYS A 807 38.44 -14.15 11.22
N ALA A 808 37.11 -13.93 11.32
CA ALA A 808 36.58 -12.79 12.07
C ALA A 808 37.00 -12.91 13.56
N ASN A 809 37.44 -11.80 14.13
CA ASN A 809 37.79 -11.77 15.57
C ASN A 809 36.53 -11.80 16.42
N VAL A 810 36.29 -12.89 17.12
CA VAL A 810 35.11 -13.13 17.95
C VAL A 810 35.08 -12.20 19.18
N ASN A 811 36.23 -11.71 19.62
CA ASN A 811 36.39 -10.85 20.82
C ASN A 811 36.69 -9.38 20.44
N CYS A 812 36.41 -8.95 19.22
CA CYS A 812 36.54 -7.54 18.85
C CYS A 812 35.58 -6.68 19.66
N THR A 813 35.99 -5.44 19.99
CA THR A 813 35.20 -4.49 20.76
C THR A 813 34.85 -3.25 19.93
N ASN A 814 33.65 -2.77 20.08
CA ASN A 814 33.24 -1.48 19.54
C ASN A 814 33.71 -0.32 20.46
N LYS A 815 33.43 0.94 20.10
CA LYS A 815 33.77 2.11 20.94
C LYS A 815 33.10 2.11 22.32
N LYS A 816 32.08 1.30 22.54
CA LYS A 816 31.44 1.11 23.86
C LYS A 816 32.07 -0.06 24.64
N GLY A 817 33.08 -0.68 24.11
CA GLY A 817 33.70 -1.87 24.72
C GLY A 817 32.89 -3.15 24.52
N GLN A 818 31.77 -3.09 23.80
CA GLN A 818 30.88 -4.23 23.61
C GLN A 818 31.47 -5.19 22.58
N THR A 819 31.47 -6.49 22.89
CA THR A 819 31.80 -7.57 21.95
C THR A 819 30.55 -8.04 21.18
N PRO A 820 30.68 -8.82 20.10
CA PRO A 820 29.56 -9.48 19.46
C PRO A 820 28.66 -10.27 20.42
N LEU A 821 29.27 -10.87 21.47
CA LEU A 821 28.52 -11.60 22.48
C LEU A 821 27.60 -10.69 23.32
N HIS A 822 28.06 -9.48 23.71
CA HIS A 822 27.17 -8.48 24.36
C HIS A 822 25.95 -8.14 23.48
N LEU A 823 26.19 -7.90 22.19
CA LEU A 823 25.08 -7.56 21.27
C LEU A 823 24.10 -8.72 21.03
N ALA A 824 24.60 -9.96 20.98
CA ALA A 824 23.75 -11.15 20.91
C ALA A 824 22.95 -11.36 22.20
N ALA A 825 23.55 -11.11 23.37
CA ALA A 825 22.91 -11.20 24.68
C ALA A 825 21.81 -10.14 24.86
N LEU A 826 22.11 -8.88 24.56
CA LEU A 826 21.14 -7.77 24.59
C LEU A 826 19.91 -8.03 23.69
N ASN A 827 20.07 -8.72 22.57
CA ASN A 827 19.00 -8.99 21.60
C ASN A 827 18.43 -10.41 21.68
N ASN A 828 18.74 -11.17 22.75
CA ASN A 828 18.24 -12.54 23.02
C ASN A 828 18.48 -13.55 21.87
N LYS A 829 19.67 -13.49 21.22
CA LYS A 829 20.00 -14.33 20.07
C LYS A 829 20.71 -15.63 20.53
N THR A 830 19.92 -16.56 21.03
CA THR A 830 20.38 -17.79 21.68
C THR A 830 21.31 -18.65 20.81
N HIS A 831 20.98 -18.88 19.54
CA HIS A 831 21.81 -19.66 18.62
C HIS A 831 23.14 -18.99 18.33
N VAL A 832 23.18 -17.66 18.19
CA VAL A 832 24.42 -16.91 17.99
C VAL A 832 25.27 -16.91 19.25
N ILE A 833 24.68 -16.82 20.45
CA ILE A 833 25.40 -16.93 21.72
C ILE A 833 26.13 -18.28 21.80
N HIS A 834 25.43 -19.39 21.53
CA HIS A 834 26.05 -20.72 21.45
C HIS A 834 27.20 -20.77 20.43
N LEU A 835 27.00 -20.23 19.26
CA LEU A 835 28.01 -20.22 18.19
C LEU A 835 29.26 -19.43 18.62
N LEU A 836 29.10 -18.23 19.18
CA LEU A 836 30.20 -17.37 19.61
C LEU A 836 31.00 -18.01 20.73
N LEU A 837 30.34 -18.60 21.75
CA LEU A 837 30.99 -19.26 22.88
C LEU A 837 31.75 -20.51 22.45
N ASN A 838 31.19 -21.33 21.56
CA ASN A 838 31.86 -22.50 20.98
C ASN A 838 33.12 -22.12 20.17
N ASN A 839 33.20 -20.89 19.69
CA ASN A 839 34.35 -20.38 18.93
C ASN A 839 35.24 -19.44 19.74
N GLY A 840 35.19 -19.54 21.08
CA GLY A 840 36.15 -18.89 21.98
C GLY A 840 35.81 -17.42 22.31
N ALA A 841 34.53 -17.03 22.26
CA ALA A 841 34.09 -15.75 22.79
C ALA A 841 34.32 -15.70 24.32
N ASN A 842 34.87 -14.60 24.82
CA ASN A 842 35.04 -14.41 26.24
C ASN A 842 33.69 -14.10 26.90
N ILE A 843 33.17 -15.06 27.68
CA ILE A 843 31.89 -14.97 28.36
C ILE A 843 31.86 -13.86 29.41
N ASN A 844 33.02 -13.52 29.99
CA ASN A 844 33.18 -12.50 31.01
C ASN A 844 33.83 -11.21 30.47
N ALA A 845 33.73 -10.96 29.17
CA ALA A 845 34.17 -9.70 28.60
C ALA A 845 33.40 -8.54 29.23
N ILE A 846 34.07 -7.40 29.43
CA ILE A 846 33.50 -6.21 30.05
C ILE A 846 33.43 -5.09 29.03
N ASP A 847 32.30 -4.36 29.02
CA ASP A 847 32.11 -3.12 28.26
C ASP A 847 32.68 -1.89 29.02
N ILE A 848 32.53 -0.68 28.45
CA ILE A 848 33.05 0.56 29.13
C ILE A 848 32.28 0.83 30.44
N ALA A 849 31.04 0.39 30.59
CA ALA A 849 30.27 0.51 31.83
C ALA A 849 30.62 -0.59 32.85
N GLY A 850 31.57 -1.49 32.51
CA GLY A 850 31.92 -2.65 33.31
C GLY A 850 30.91 -3.79 33.26
N ASN A 851 29.92 -3.72 32.40
CA ASN A 851 28.93 -4.78 32.25
C ASN A 851 29.51 -5.97 31.52
N THR A 852 29.19 -7.16 31.96
CA THR A 852 29.40 -8.41 31.22
C THR A 852 28.15 -8.76 30.42
N PRO A 853 28.22 -9.68 29.44
CA PRO A 853 27.02 -10.14 28.73
C PRO A 853 25.91 -10.63 29.66
N MET A 854 26.24 -11.12 30.85
CA MET A 854 25.27 -11.54 31.86
C MET A 854 24.57 -10.35 32.52
N HIS A 855 25.25 -9.22 32.75
CA HIS A 855 24.63 -7.98 33.22
C HIS A 855 23.63 -7.45 32.18
N ASP A 856 24.02 -7.47 30.89
CA ASP A 856 23.13 -7.03 29.79
C ASP A 856 21.85 -7.88 29.71
N VAL A 857 21.98 -9.20 29.88
CA VAL A 857 20.83 -10.13 29.91
C VAL A 857 19.92 -9.85 31.09
N CYS A 858 20.49 -9.57 32.26
CA CYS A 858 19.74 -9.25 33.47
C CYS A 858 19.05 -7.90 33.39
N GLU A 859 19.64 -6.92 32.70
CA GLU A 859 19.02 -5.61 32.48
C GLU A 859 17.82 -5.69 31.55
N MET A 860 17.93 -6.49 30.47
CA MET A 860 16.89 -6.61 29.44
C MET A 860 15.80 -7.67 29.73
N GLY A 861 16.03 -8.55 30.70
CA GLY A 861 15.11 -9.63 31.03
C GLY A 861 15.12 -10.81 30.06
N ASN A 862 16.19 -11.04 29.34
CA ASN A 862 16.32 -12.03 28.27
C ASN A 862 16.52 -13.46 28.79
N ILE A 863 15.46 -14.16 29.15
CA ILE A 863 15.50 -15.51 29.78
C ILE A 863 16.21 -16.53 28.88
N GLY A 864 15.99 -16.50 27.57
CA GLY A 864 16.64 -17.42 26.63
C GLY A 864 18.16 -17.27 26.64
N ALA A 865 18.67 -16.06 26.56
CA ALA A 865 20.08 -15.74 26.61
C ALA A 865 20.70 -16.09 27.99
N ALA A 866 19.95 -15.83 29.09
CA ALA A 866 20.36 -16.20 30.43
C ALA A 866 20.64 -17.70 30.56
N LYS A 867 19.69 -18.54 30.13
CA LYS A 867 19.84 -20.01 30.16
C LYS A 867 21.08 -20.50 29.39
N VAL A 868 21.33 -19.90 28.23
CA VAL A 868 22.49 -20.28 27.42
C VAL A 868 23.79 -19.84 28.08
N LEU A 869 23.90 -18.57 28.53
CA LEU A 869 25.11 -18.11 29.20
C LEU A 869 25.44 -18.93 30.45
N ILE A 870 24.43 -19.22 31.29
CA ILE A 870 24.59 -20.03 32.51
C ILE A 870 25.14 -21.43 32.19
N ALA A 871 24.73 -22.05 31.09
CA ALA A 871 25.25 -23.37 30.66
C ALA A 871 26.74 -23.37 30.34
N TYR A 872 27.36 -22.20 30.12
CA TYR A 872 28.78 -22.02 29.87
C TYR A 872 29.56 -21.44 31.09
N ASN A 873 28.95 -21.48 32.29
CA ASN A 873 29.55 -21.07 33.58
C ASN A 873 30.12 -19.64 33.57
N PRO A 874 29.31 -18.59 33.44
CA PRO A 874 29.76 -17.21 33.54
C PRO A 874 30.14 -16.88 34.98
N ASP A 875 31.11 -15.98 35.18
CA ASP A 875 31.40 -15.45 36.52
C ASP A 875 30.31 -14.44 36.94
N VAL A 876 29.33 -14.90 37.71
CA VAL A 876 28.22 -14.10 38.19
C VAL A 876 28.58 -13.19 39.38
N SER A 877 29.80 -13.35 39.95
CA SER A 877 30.31 -12.51 41.04
C SER A 877 30.88 -11.19 40.55
N MET A 878 31.15 -11.04 39.23
CA MET A 878 31.68 -9.81 38.67
C MET A 878 30.78 -8.64 38.93
N VAL A 879 31.34 -7.49 39.29
CA VAL A 879 30.62 -6.22 39.49
C VAL A 879 30.87 -5.29 38.33
N ASN A 880 29.81 -4.55 37.91
CA ASN A 880 29.91 -3.51 36.90
C ASN A 880 30.47 -2.19 37.48
N GLY A 881 30.59 -1.14 36.64
CA GLY A 881 31.07 0.18 37.07
C GLY A 881 30.18 0.89 38.11
N ALA A 882 28.95 0.36 38.35
CA ALA A 882 28.05 0.82 39.41
C ALA A 882 28.12 -0.07 40.67
N GLU A 883 29.18 -0.93 40.81
CA GLU A 883 29.38 -1.88 41.90
C GLU A 883 28.24 -2.89 42.08
N LYS A 884 27.51 -3.21 41.01
CA LYS A 884 26.38 -4.15 41.02
C LYS A 884 26.75 -5.45 40.32
N THR A 885 26.39 -6.56 40.90
CA THR A 885 26.48 -7.88 40.25
C THR A 885 25.30 -8.09 39.30
N ALA A 886 25.41 -9.02 38.35
CA ALA A 886 24.29 -9.39 37.44
C ALA A 886 23.02 -9.76 38.21
N LEU A 887 23.15 -10.44 39.36
CA LEU A 887 22.03 -10.78 40.23
C LEU A 887 21.34 -9.52 40.82
N THR A 888 22.13 -8.52 41.25
CA THR A 888 21.58 -7.28 41.79
C THR A 888 20.84 -6.49 40.72
N VAL A 889 21.34 -6.46 39.49
CA VAL A 889 20.65 -5.84 38.35
C VAL A 889 19.33 -6.54 38.04
N ALA A 890 19.31 -7.90 38.06
CA ALA A 890 18.08 -8.66 37.85
C ALA A 890 17.04 -8.40 38.94
N LYS A 891 17.46 -8.23 40.22
CA LYS A 891 16.60 -7.90 41.36
C LYS A 891 16.01 -6.48 41.22
N GLU A 892 16.77 -5.50 40.82
CA GLU A 892 16.33 -4.13 40.58
C GLU A 892 15.29 -4.04 39.44
N LYS A 893 15.47 -4.83 38.39
CA LYS A 893 14.53 -4.88 37.23
C LYS A 893 13.37 -5.87 37.44
N VAL A 894 13.34 -6.58 38.61
CA VAL A 894 12.25 -7.53 38.99
C VAL A 894 12.11 -8.72 38.03
N HIS A 895 13.19 -9.21 37.47
CA HIS A 895 13.20 -10.37 36.56
C HIS A 895 13.26 -11.70 37.32
N LEU A 896 12.17 -12.12 37.97
CA LEU A 896 12.08 -13.25 38.87
C LEU A 896 12.64 -14.56 38.31
N THR A 897 12.36 -14.87 37.05
CA THR A 897 12.85 -16.10 36.39
C THR A 897 14.37 -16.12 36.20
N ILE A 898 14.99 -14.97 35.97
CA ILE A 898 16.45 -14.87 35.83
C ILE A 898 17.11 -14.95 37.18
N ILE A 899 16.51 -14.35 38.21
CA ILE A 899 16.97 -14.46 39.62
C ILE A 899 17.03 -15.93 40.04
N ASP A 900 15.91 -16.69 39.82
CA ASP A 900 15.87 -18.12 40.12
C ASP A 900 16.92 -18.95 39.36
N LEU A 901 17.22 -18.57 38.11
CA LEU A 901 18.25 -19.24 37.31
C LEU A 901 19.66 -18.99 37.85
N ILE A 902 19.99 -17.74 38.27
CA ILE A 902 21.30 -17.40 38.81
C ILE A 902 21.47 -17.98 40.20
N GLU A 903 20.45 -17.94 41.07
CA GLU A 903 20.52 -18.48 42.43
C GLU A 903 20.67 -20.02 42.48
N LYS A 904 20.26 -20.73 41.44
CA LYS A 904 20.46 -22.18 41.28
C LYS A 904 21.87 -22.53 40.78
N CYS A 905 22.63 -21.56 40.28
CA CYS A 905 24.00 -21.76 39.77
C CYS A 905 25.05 -21.34 40.77
N ASN A 906 24.71 -20.57 41.79
CA ASN A 906 25.53 -20.30 42.97
C ASN A 906 25.37 -21.44 44.01
#